data_ecd14bae0a11579de31247b3c13affcb
#
_entry.id   ecd14bae0a11579de31247b3c13affcb
#
_cell.length_a   1.000
_cell.length_b   1.000
_cell.length_c   1.000
_cell.angle_alpha   90.00
_cell.angle_beta   90.00
_cell.angle_gamma   90.00
#
_symmetry.space_group_name_H-M   'P 1'
#
loop_
_entity.id
_entity.type
_entity.pdbx_description
1 polymer ?
#
loop_
_entity_poly.entity_id
_entity_poly.type
_entity_poly.pdbx_seq_one_letter_code
_entity_poly.pdbx_strand_id
1 'polypeptide(L)'
;MEQYNVTGMSCAACSARVEKAVKQVPGVTACSVSLLTNSMGVEGTASPAAIVKAVQDAGYGASPKAAGAAQSSPSAELDALADHETPKLKRRLIASLGFLLVLMYFSMGHMMWGWPLPHWFDGNHIAMGLVQLLLAGIVMVINQKFFINGFKGLLHGAPNMDTLVALGSSASFAWSTYALFAMTRAQLDGNDALVMHYMMEFYFESAAMILTLITVGKMLEARSKGRTTDALKSLMKLAPQTATLLREGAEVTVPIEQVQKGDVFVVRPGENIPVDGLVLEGISAVNESALTGESIPVDKAAGDKVSAATTNQSGFLKCEATRVGEDTTLAQIIQMVSNAAATKAPIAKIADTVSGFFVPAVISIAVLTTLVWLLLGHELGYALARGISVLVISCPCALGLATPVAIMVGNGLGAKNGILFKTAASLEAAGRTQIVALDKTGTITSGEPKVTDILPVEGVSESELLTLAASLEQKSEHPLAKAVRAYAETETVAAPDVTDFAALPGNGLTAKLDGMEIFGGNAAFIATKVTVPQALQADAARLAAEGKTPLFFGGAGRLLGVIAVADTLKEDSPRAIRELQGMGIRVVMLTGDNQRTADAIGRQAGVDEVIAGVLPDGKEAVIRRLQESGKVAMVGDGINDAPALTRADIGIAIGAGTDVAIDAADVVLMNSKLSDVPAAIRLSRATLRNIHENLFWAFIYNVIGIPLAAGVFIPLGLTLNPMFGAAAMSLSSFCVVSNALRLNLFDLHSTKHDRKAKTVSAPAASPAPVAEETAEDKENHENIHQEDNTMKKTMHIEGMMCGHCEARVKKALEALPAVSEAVVSHTAGTAVVTLTENVDIEELKKAVEDQDYKVLGIE
;
A
#
# COMPACT_ATOMS: atom_id res chain seq x y z
N MET A 1 -0.38 14.26 -6.56
CA MET A 1 -1.68 14.22 -5.81
C MET A 1 -1.73 15.39 -4.84
N GLU A 2 -2.65 16.34 -5.01
CA GLU A 2 -2.86 17.46 -4.06
C GLU A 2 -3.63 16.97 -2.84
N GLN A 3 -3.24 17.44 -1.65
CA GLN A 3 -3.90 17.08 -0.39
C GLN A 3 -4.72 18.24 0.19
N TYR A 4 -5.88 17.90 0.75
CA TYR A 4 -6.79 18.84 1.40
C TYR A 4 -7.21 18.33 2.78
N ASN A 5 -7.34 19.21 3.74
CA ASN A 5 -7.99 18.89 5.01
C ASN A 5 -9.51 19.04 4.82
N VAL A 6 -10.29 18.04 5.25
CA VAL A 6 -11.76 18.01 5.14
C VAL A 6 -12.37 17.96 6.53
N THR A 7 -13.30 18.87 6.83
CA THR A 7 -13.95 18.96 8.14
C THR A 7 -15.45 18.68 8.06
N GLY A 8 -16.03 18.17 9.15
CA GLY A 8 -17.46 17.89 9.25
C GLY A 8 -17.88 16.47 8.84
N MET A 9 -16.94 15.61 8.44
CA MET A 9 -17.24 14.20 8.16
C MET A 9 -17.37 13.41 9.46
N SER A 10 -18.45 12.63 9.61
CA SER A 10 -18.73 11.81 10.80
C SER A 10 -18.82 10.31 10.50
N CYS A 11 -18.94 9.91 9.22
CA CYS A 11 -19.12 8.52 8.83
C CYS A 11 -18.69 8.27 7.37
N ALA A 12 -18.63 6.98 6.97
CA ALA A 12 -18.27 6.56 5.62
C ALA A 12 -19.16 7.14 4.51
N ALA A 13 -20.46 7.29 4.76
CA ALA A 13 -21.38 7.92 3.81
C ALA A 13 -21.02 9.41 3.54
N CYS A 14 -20.47 10.12 4.56
CA CYS A 14 -19.99 11.49 4.40
C CYS A 14 -18.76 11.53 3.46
N SER A 15 -17.79 10.64 3.66
CA SER A 15 -16.58 10.58 2.82
C SER A 15 -16.91 10.21 1.39
N ALA A 16 -17.83 9.25 1.16
CA ALA A 16 -18.29 8.86 -0.17
C ALA A 16 -18.99 10.03 -0.91
N ARG A 17 -19.74 10.85 -0.18
CA ARG A 17 -20.43 12.02 -0.75
C ARG A 17 -19.43 13.11 -1.17
N VAL A 18 -18.45 13.43 -0.31
CA VAL A 18 -17.40 14.38 -0.65
C VAL A 18 -16.64 13.90 -1.89
N GLU A 19 -16.26 12.64 -1.92
CA GLU A 19 -15.56 12.02 -3.05
C GLU A 19 -16.37 12.13 -4.36
N LYS A 20 -17.68 11.84 -4.30
CA LYS A 20 -18.59 11.97 -5.45
C LYS A 20 -18.70 13.41 -5.94
N ALA A 21 -18.83 14.38 -5.03
CA ALA A 21 -18.93 15.79 -5.39
C ALA A 21 -17.66 16.32 -6.05
N VAL A 22 -16.49 15.94 -5.54
CA VAL A 22 -15.20 16.38 -6.08
C VAL A 22 -14.90 15.72 -7.42
N LYS A 23 -15.25 14.44 -7.62
CA LYS A 23 -15.12 13.76 -8.93
C LYS A 23 -15.94 14.36 -10.04
N GLN A 24 -16.98 15.14 -9.70
CA GLN A 24 -17.80 15.85 -10.70
C GLN A 24 -17.18 17.18 -11.14
N VAL A 25 -16.11 17.63 -10.49
CA VAL A 25 -15.41 18.87 -10.86
C VAL A 25 -14.62 18.62 -12.15
N PRO A 26 -14.81 19.44 -13.19
CA PRO A 26 -14.03 19.33 -14.42
C PRO A 26 -12.53 19.42 -14.14
N GLY A 27 -11.76 18.48 -14.71
CA GLY A 27 -10.31 18.42 -14.52
C GLY A 27 -9.86 17.54 -13.35
N VAL A 28 -10.75 16.93 -12.57
CA VAL A 28 -10.40 15.92 -11.57
C VAL A 28 -10.38 14.54 -12.21
N THR A 29 -9.22 13.88 -12.17
CA THR A 29 -9.02 12.50 -12.69
C THR A 29 -9.25 11.45 -11.61
N ALA A 30 -8.76 11.70 -10.38
CA ALA A 30 -8.98 10.83 -9.25
C ALA A 30 -9.21 11.65 -7.97
N CYS A 31 -10.03 11.10 -7.08
CA CYS A 31 -10.25 11.66 -5.74
C CYS A 31 -10.41 10.53 -4.75
N SER A 32 -9.71 10.64 -3.62
CA SER A 32 -9.82 9.71 -2.49
C SER A 32 -9.98 10.50 -1.20
N VAL A 33 -10.97 10.14 -0.38
CA VAL A 33 -11.29 10.85 0.87
C VAL A 33 -11.11 9.91 2.05
N SER A 34 -10.23 10.25 2.98
CA SER A 34 -9.98 9.47 4.20
C SER A 34 -10.75 10.03 5.39
N LEU A 35 -11.67 9.24 5.92
CA LEU A 35 -12.38 9.57 7.16
C LEU A 35 -11.46 9.52 8.39
N LEU A 36 -10.39 8.71 8.31
CA LEU A 36 -9.48 8.46 9.43
C LEU A 36 -8.57 9.65 9.69
N THR A 37 -7.98 10.20 8.61
CA THR A 37 -7.07 11.35 8.66
C THR A 37 -7.79 12.68 8.45
N ASN A 38 -9.12 12.66 8.18
CA ASN A 38 -9.89 13.82 7.78
C ASN A 38 -9.24 14.59 6.60
N SER A 39 -8.65 13.84 5.66
CA SER A 39 -7.96 14.38 4.50
C SER A 39 -8.56 13.86 3.20
N MET A 40 -8.24 14.55 2.12
CA MET A 40 -8.64 14.21 0.77
C MET A 40 -7.44 14.40 -0.15
N GLY A 41 -7.16 13.38 -0.96
CA GLY A 41 -6.20 13.46 -2.07
C GLY A 41 -6.94 13.62 -3.40
N VAL A 42 -6.52 14.57 -4.20
CA VAL A 42 -7.10 14.85 -5.51
C VAL A 42 -6.01 14.84 -6.58
N GLU A 43 -6.28 14.18 -7.69
CA GLU A 43 -5.44 14.19 -8.89
C GLU A 43 -6.18 14.86 -10.03
N GLY A 44 -5.46 15.62 -10.83
CA GLY A 44 -6.01 16.31 -11.99
C GLY A 44 -5.52 17.75 -12.12
N THR A 45 -6.17 18.50 -12.99
CA THR A 45 -5.83 19.89 -13.33
C THR A 45 -6.84 20.92 -12.77
N ALA A 46 -7.79 20.47 -11.95
CA ALA A 46 -8.82 21.32 -11.37
C ALA A 46 -8.23 22.34 -10.38
N SER A 47 -8.74 23.57 -10.35
CA SER A 47 -8.25 24.58 -9.43
C SER A 47 -8.63 24.27 -7.97
N PRO A 48 -7.76 24.56 -6.99
CA PRO A 48 -8.05 24.36 -5.56
C PRO A 48 -9.36 25.04 -5.11
N ALA A 49 -9.68 26.21 -5.65
CA ALA A 49 -10.90 26.93 -5.33
C ALA A 49 -12.17 26.16 -5.79
N ALA A 50 -12.13 25.53 -6.95
CA ALA A 50 -13.25 24.73 -7.47
C ALA A 50 -13.46 23.46 -6.63
N ILE A 51 -12.37 22.82 -6.19
CA ILE A 51 -12.39 21.63 -5.33
C ILE A 51 -13.00 22.00 -3.96
N VAL A 52 -12.51 23.07 -3.34
CA VAL A 52 -13.03 23.56 -2.03
C VAL A 52 -14.51 23.89 -2.13
N LYS A 53 -14.92 24.57 -3.20
CA LYS A 53 -16.34 24.92 -3.42
C LYS A 53 -17.21 23.67 -3.55
N ALA A 54 -16.79 22.66 -4.31
CA ALA A 54 -17.54 21.41 -4.45
C ALA A 54 -17.75 20.69 -3.12
N VAL A 55 -16.73 20.73 -2.24
CA VAL A 55 -16.85 20.16 -0.88
C VAL A 55 -17.81 20.97 -0.01
N GLN A 56 -17.77 22.31 -0.11
CA GLN A 56 -18.68 23.20 0.62
C GLN A 56 -20.13 23.02 0.13
N ASP A 57 -20.36 22.93 -1.16
CA ASP A 57 -21.68 22.68 -1.75
C ASP A 57 -22.23 21.29 -1.34
N ALA A 58 -21.34 20.30 -1.09
CA ALA A 58 -21.72 19.02 -0.52
C ALA A 58 -22.04 19.07 0.99
N GLY A 59 -21.84 20.24 1.66
CA GLY A 59 -22.18 20.48 3.06
C GLY A 59 -21.03 20.28 4.05
N TYR A 60 -19.77 20.20 3.58
CA TYR A 60 -18.57 19.96 4.38
C TYR A 60 -17.57 21.13 4.24
N GLY A 61 -16.59 21.21 5.14
CA GLY A 61 -15.50 22.18 5.00
C GLY A 61 -14.30 21.56 4.34
N ALA A 62 -13.59 22.33 3.50
CA ALA A 62 -12.29 21.93 2.95
C ALA A 62 -11.30 23.10 2.95
N SER A 63 -10.02 22.77 3.15
CA SER A 63 -8.89 23.69 2.99
C SER A 63 -7.73 22.97 2.33
N PRO A 64 -7.01 23.58 1.37
CA PRO A 64 -5.81 22.99 0.80
C PRO A 64 -4.78 22.73 1.92
N LYS A 65 -4.13 21.58 1.90
CA LYS A 65 -2.92 21.35 2.68
C LYS A 65 -1.78 21.96 1.87
N ALA A 66 -1.26 23.11 2.31
CA ALA A 66 -0.34 23.92 1.53
C ALA A 66 0.86 23.08 1.08
N ALA A 67 0.96 22.79 -0.21
CA ALA A 67 2.19 22.40 -0.85
C ALA A 67 3.02 23.68 -1.01
N GLY A 68 4.07 23.84 -0.20
CA GLY A 68 5.02 24.94 -0.37
C GLY A 68 4.85 26.17 0.54
N ALA A 69 4.11 26.08 1.67
CA ALA A 69 4.39 27.02 2.74
C ALA A 69 5.72 26.61 3.38
N ALA A 70 6.74 27.43 3.19
CA ALA A 70 8.01 27.31 3.86
C ALA A 70 7.79 26.89 5.32
N GLN A 71 8.35 25.73 5.71
CA GLN A 71 8.55 25.33 7.10
C GLN A 71 7.30 25.10 7.95
N SER A 72 6.49 24.09 7.63
CA SER A 72 5.77 23.42 8.71
C SER A 72 6.81 22.60 9.49
N SER A 73 7.24 23.12 10.64
CA SER A 73 8.15 22.40 11.52
C SER A 73 7.57 21.01 11.82
N PRO A 74 8.39 19.95 11.97
CA PRO A 74 7.93 18.61 12.36
C PRO A 74 7.00 18.61 13.59
N SER A 75 7.13 19.63 14.43
CA SER A 75 6.26 19.88 15.58
C SER A 75 4.80 20.26 15.18
N ALA A 76 4.60 20.99 14.09
CA ALA A 76 3.26 21.37 13.62
C ALA A 76 2.52 20.19 12.99
N GLU A 77 3.22 19.29 12.30
CA GLU A 77 2.63 18.06 11.76
C GLU A 77 2.31 17.05 12.86
N LEU A 78 3.17 16.91 13.87
CA LEU A 78 2.90 16.10 15.07
C LEU A 78 1.65 16.62 15.82
N ASP A 79 1.46 17.93 15.91
CA ASP A 79 0.28 18.54 16.54
C ASP A 79 -1.00 18.30 15.70
N ALA A 80 -0.89 18.32 14.37
CA ALA A 80 -2.00 17.99 13.48
C ALA A 80 -2.46 16.52 13.61
N LEU A 81 -1.57 15.61 13.98
CA LEU A 81 -1.87 14.21 14.28
C LEU A 81 -2.27 13.99 15.76
N ALA A 82 -2.20 15.02 16.60
CA ALA A 82 -2.58 14.89 17.99
C ALA A 82 -4.09 14.64 18.14
N ASP A 83 -4.45 13.86 19.16
CA ASP A 83 -5.86 13.54 19.45
C ASP A 83 -6.53 14.69 20.21
N HIS A 84 -7.05 15.66 19.47
CA HIS A 84 -7.82 16.80 20.03
C HIS A 84 -9.31 16.47 20.24
N GLU A 85 -9.80 15.35 19.71
CA GLU A 85 -11.23 14.99 19.77
C GLU A 85 -11.58 14.23 21.06
N THR A 86 -10.73 13.27 21.48
CA THR A 86 -10.99 12.46 22.69
C THR A 86 -11.19 13.31 23.95
N PRO A 87 -10.40 14.35 24.25
CA PRO A 87 -10.63 15.18 25.45
C PRO A 87 -11.99 15.89 25.42
N LYS A 88 -12.42 16.39 24.24
CA LYS A 88 -13.72 17.04 24.07
C LYS A 88 -14.89 16.08 24.28
N LEU A 89 -14.79 14.89 23.65
CA LEU A 89 -15.79 13.83 23.80
C LEU A 89 -15.85 13.30 25.24
N LYS A 90 -14.70 13.16 25.91
CA LYS A 90 -14.64 12.75 27.33
C LYS A 90 -15.39 13.75 28.25
N ARG A 91 -15.19 15.06 28.06
CA ARG A 91 -15.89 16.07 28.83
C ARG A 91 -17.42 16.03 28.60
N ARG A 92 -17.84 15.89 27.33
CA ARG A 92 -19.26 15.75 26.97
C ARG A 92 -19.85 14.48 27.57
N LEU A 93 -19.14 13.39 27.53
CA LEU A 93 -19.57 12.11 28.09
C LEU A 93 -19.76 12.18 29.59
N ILE A 94 -18.79 12.74 30.33
CA ILE A 94 -18.89 12.89 31.79
C ILE A 94 -20.08 13.74 32.15
N ALA A 95 -20.31 14.87 31.46
CA ALA A 95 -21.45 15.72 31.69
C ALA A 95 -22.78 14.98 31.39
N SER A 96 -22.90 14.31 30.24
CA SER A 96 -24.10 13.54 29.86
C SER A 96 -24.37 12.41 30.84
N LEU A 97 -23.33 11.69 31.29
CA LEU A 97 -23.45 10.58 32.23
C LEU A 97 -23.94 11.05 33.60
N GLY A 98 -23.48 12.21 34.08
CA GLY A 98 -23.93 12.80 35.33
C GLY A 98 -25.44 13.05 35.31
N PHE A 99 -25.94 13.74 34.28
CA PHE A 99 -27.39 14.01 34.17
C PHE A 99 -28.19 12.75 33.87
N LEU A 100 -27.64 11.80 33.09
CA LEU A 100 -28.27 10.52 32.80
C LEU A 100 -28.46 9.68 34.08
N LEU A 101 -27.46 9.62 34.97
CA LEU A 101 -27.56 8.87 36.23
C LEU A 101 -28.67 9.41 37.12
N VAL A 102 -28.81 10.76 37.19
CA VAL A 102 -29.92 11.39 37.92
C VAL A 102 -31.25 11.04 37.25
N LEU A 103 -31.32 11.13 35.91
CA LEU A 103 -32.53 10.76 35.15
C LEU A 103 -32.94 9.29 35.42
N MET A 104 -31.97 8.37 35.38
CA MET A 104 -32.17 6.94 35.65
C MET A 104 -32.64 6.70 37.09
N TYR A 105 -32.19 7.48 38.05
CA TYR A 105 -32.67 7.42 39.42
C TYR A 105 -34.17 7.69 39.51
N PHE A 106 -34.67 8.73 38.81
CA PHE A 106 -36.09 9.08 38.76
C PHE A 106 -36.91 8.09 37.94
N SER A 107 -36.44 7.66 36.74
CA SER A 107 -37.22 6.81 35.84
C SER A 107 -37.26 5.36 36.31
N MET A 108 -36.06 4.72 36.46
CA MET A 108 -35.97 3.30 36.81
C MET A 108 -35.81 3.07 38.31
N GLY A 109 -34.98 3.89 39.00
CA GLY A 109 -34.65 3.68 40.40
C GLY A 109 -35.89 3.77 41.28
N HIS A 110 -36.67 4.80 41.13
CA HIS A 110 -37.89 4.97 41.92
C HIS A 110 -39.02 4.05 41.43
N MET A 111 -39.29 4.00 40.11
CA MET A 111 -40.46 3.28 39.59
C MET A 111 -40.32 1.78 39.61
N MET A 112 -39.10 1.21 39.38
CA MET A 112 -38.91 -0.23 39.37
C MET A 112 -38.40 -0.80 40.70
N TRP A 113 -37.57 -0.01 41.44
CA TRP A 113 -36.91 -0.50 42.66
C TRP A 113 -37.32 0.23 43.92
N GLY A 114 -38.27 1.21 43.83
CA GLY A 114 -38.82 1.93 44.97
C GLY A 114 -37.79 2.81 45.69
N TRP A 115 -36.78 3.32 44.99
CA TRP A 115 -35.78 4.18 45.64
C TRP A 115 -36.40 5.44 46.18
N PRO A 116 -35.98 5.92 47.36
CA PRO A 116 -36.63 7.05 48.05
C PRO A 116 -36.50 8.35 47.27
N LEU A 117 -37.61 9.08 47.12
CA LEU A 117 -37.65 10.45 46.61
C LEU A 117 -38.16 11.38 47.73
N PRO A 118 -37.93 12.71 47.63
CA PRO A 118 -38.51 13.69 48.52
C PRO A 118 -40.05 13.62 48.50
N HIS A 119 -40.73 13.80 49.63
CA HIS A 119 -42.20 13.59 49.81
C HIS A 119 -43.06 14.40 48.82
N TRP A 120 -42.59 15.50 48.26
CA TRP A 120 -43.34 16.30 47.30
C TRP A 120 -43.48 15.63 45.92
N PHE A 121 -42.77 14.54 45.66
CA PHE A 121 -42.96 13.66 44.49
C PHE A 121 -44.00 12.53 44.75
N ASP A 122 -44.38 12.29 46.03
CA ASP A 122 -45.29 11.21 46.33
C ASP A 122 -46.66 11.47 45.69
N GLY A 123 -47.08 10.60 44.75
CA GLY A 123 -48.31 10.76 43.96
C GLY A 123 -48.27 11.88 42.91
N ASN A 124 -47.18 12.64 42.82
CA ASN A 124 -47.04 13.72 41.86
C ASN A 124 -46.33 13.29 40.61
N HIS A 125 -46.99 12.50 39.76
CA HIS A 125 -46.44 11.95 38.52
C HIS A 125 -46.07 13.03 37.49
N ILE A 126 -46.76 14.18 37.50
CA ILE A 126 -46.46 15.32 36.61
C ILE A 126 -45.08 15.89 36.95
N ALA A 127 -44.79 16.12 38.24
CA ALA A 127 -43.48 16.63 38.64
C ALA A 127 -42.35 15.69 38.25
N MET A 128 -42.57 14.40 38.39
CA MET A 128 -41.60 13.38 37.96
C MET A 128 -41.34 13.45 36.43
N GLY A 129 -42.40 13.59 35.64
CA GLY A 129 -42.29 13.74 34.18
C GLY A 129 -41.57 15.03 33.77
N LEU A 130 -41.83 16.16 34.49
CA LEU A 130 -41.15 17.43 34.24
C LEU A 130 -39.64 17.36 34.54
N VAL A 131 -39.24 16.68 35.63
CA VAL A 131 -37.83 16.50 35.97
C VAL A 131 -37.15 15.66 34.86
N GLN A 132 -37.81 14.58 34.42
CA GLN A 132 -37.28 13.74 33.34
C GLN A 132 -37.15 14.52 32.01
N LEU A 133 -38.15 15.34 31.66
CA LEU A 133 -38.12 16.21 30.48
C LEU A 133 -36.95 17.18 30.54
N LEU A 134 -36.72 17.86 31.69
CA LEU A 134 -35.62 18.83 31.85
C LEU A 134 -34.26 18.13 31.76
N LEU A 135 -34.06 17.02 32.43
CA LEU A 135 -32.81 16.31 32.44
C LEU A 135 -32.49 15.73 31.07
N ALA A 136 -33.45 15.14 30.36
CA ALA A 136 -33.29 14.66 28.98
C ALA A 136 -32.97 15.83 28.02
N GLY A 137 -33.67 16.97 28.17
CA GLY A 137 -33.40 18.18 27.40
C GLY A 137 -31.97 18.71 27.59
N ILE A 138 -31.44 18.69 28.81
CA ILE A 138 -30.05 19.08 29.10
C ILE A 138 -29.07 18.14 28.36
N VAL A 139 -29.30 16.81 28.42
CA VAL A 139 -28.45 15.85 27.70
C VAL A 139 -28.51 16.04 26.17
N MET A 140 -29.70 16.40 25.64
CA MET A 140 -29.86 16.73 24.21
C MET A 140 -29.07 18.00 23.85
N VAL A 141 -29.09 19.04 24.67
CA VAL A 141 -28.32 20.28 24.45
C VAL A 141 -26.81 20.02 24.53
N ILE A 142 -26.32 19.26 25.51
CA ILE A 142 -24.91 18.83 25.58
C ILE A 142 -24.49 18.14 24.28
N ASN A 143 -25.39 17.36 23.67
CA ASN A 143 -25.15 16.58 22.47
C ASN A 143 -25.73 17.19 21.17
N GLN A 144 -26.01 18.51 21.15
CA GLN A 144 -26.67 19.21 20.03
C GLN A 144 -26.02 19.00 18.66
N LYS A 145 -24.72 18.70 18.61
CA LYS A 145 -24.01 18.41 17.35
C LYS A 145 -24.62 17.25 16.54
N PHE A 146 -25.15 16.22 17.19
CA PHE A 146 -25.84 15.13 16.51
C PHE A 146 -27.10 15.62 15.78
N PHE A 147 -27.86 16.53 16.42
CA PHE A 147 -29.08 17.09 15.82
C PHE A 147 -28.74 18.04 14.66
N ILE A 148 -27.78 18.94 14.85
CA ILE A 148 -27.35 19.90 13.81
C ILE A 148 -26.85 19.14 12.57
N ASN A 149 -25.95 18.20 12.74
CA ASN A 149 -25.38 17.43 11.62
C ASN A 149 -26.41 16.47 11.01
N GLY A 150 -27.22 15.81 11.83
CA GLY A 150 -28.21 14.85 11.39
C GLY A 150 -29.32 15.51 10.55
N PHE A 151 -29.93 16.59 11.03
CA PHE A 151 -30.97 17.32 10.30
C PHE A 151 -30.42 18.08 9.08
N LYS A 152 -29.21 18.65 9.19
CA LYS A 152 -28.53 19.21 8.01
C LYS A 152 -28.32 18.16 6.93
N GLY A 153 -27.85 16.95 7.29
CA GLY A 153 -27.72 15.84 6.36
C GLY A 153 -29.04 15.43 5.70
N LEU A 154 -30.11 15.36 6.50
CA LEU A 154 -31.44 15.00 6.00
C LEU A 154 -31.97 16.04 5.00
N LEU A 155 -31.89 17.34 5.33
CA LEU A 155 -32.34 18.43 4.46
C LEU A 155 -31.60 18.52 3.13
N HIS A 156 -30.34 18.12 3.11
CA HIS A 156 -29.54 18.08 1.85
C HIS A 156 -29.66 16.72 1.11
N GLY A 157 -30.64 15.87 1.47
CA GLY A 157 -30.83 14.57 0.82
C GLY A 157 -29.67 13.59 1.03
N ALA A 158 -28.93 13.74 2.13
CA ALA A 158 -27.79 12.93 2.49
C ALA A 158 -27.87 12.47 3.95
N PRO A 159 -28.89 11.69 4.33
CA PRO A 159 -29.01 11.19 5.66
C PRO A 159 -27.74 10.40 6.04
N ASN A 160 -27.25 10.62 7.24
CA ASN A 160 -26.03 10.03 7.78
C ASN A 160 -26.31 9.36 9.14
N MET A 161 -25.26 8.86 9.79
CA MET A 161 -25.37 8.25 11.11
C MET A 161 -26.01 9.22 12.13
N ASP A 162 -25.58 10.50 12.14
CA ASP A 162 -26.12 11.50 13.07
C ASP A 162 -27.62 11.72 12.82
N THR A 163 -28.11 11.51 11.58
CA THR A 163 -29.54 11.57 11.23
C THR A 163 -30.34 10.50 11.97
N LEU A 164 -29.84 9.24 12.01
CA LEU A 164 -30.53 8.16 12.70
C LEU A 164 -30.65 8.43 14.20
N VAL A 165 -29.56 8.92 14.80
CA VAL A 165 -29.51 9.28 16.21
C VAL A 165 -30.43 10.44 16.50
N ALA A 166 -30.40 11.49 15.66
CA ALA A 166 -31.26 12.66 15.83
C ALA A 166 -32.75 12.31 15.72
N LEU A 167 -33.12 11.49 14.71
CA LEU A 167 -34.51 11.05 14.53
C LEU A 167 -34.98 10.20 15.71
N GLY A 168 -34.20 9.21 16.14
CA GLY A 168 -34.54 8.30 17.22
C GLY A 168 -34.70 9.06 18.57
N SER A 169 -33.72 9.93 18.92
CA SER A 169 -33.75 10.70 20.15
C SER A 169 -34.85 11.77 20.12
N SER A 170 -35.08 12.46 18.99
CA SER A 170 -36.15 13.45 18.85
C SER A 170 -37.54 12.82 18.92
N ALA A 171 -37.72 11.65 18.28
CA ALA A 171 -39.01 10.94 18.33
C ALA A 171 -39.34 10.48 19.76
N SER A 172 -38.33 9.91 20.49
CA SER A 172 -38.49 9.54 21.90
C SER A 172 -38.87 10.73 22.78
N PHE A 173 -38.17 11.86 22.62
CA PHE A 173 -38.43 13.09 23.40
C PHE A 173 -39.78 13.69 23.05
N ALA A 174 -40.13 13.81 21.77
CA ALA A 174 -41.42 14.38 21.34
C ALA A 174 -42.61 13.55 21.81
N TRP A 175 -42.51 12.20 21.69
CA TRP A 175 -43.56 11.32 22.20
C TRP A 175 -43.76 11.43 23.71
N SER A 176 -42.67 11.39 24.49
CA SER A 176 -42.71 11.53 25.94
C SER A 176 -43.27 12.88 26.36
N THR A 177 -42.97 13.93 25.61
CA THR A 177 -43.54 15.27 25.85
C THR A 177 -45.05 15.25 25.59
N TYR A 178 -45.52 14.65 24.51
CA TYR A 178 -46.92 14.46 24.23
C TYR A 178 -47.62 13.64 25.35
N ALA A 179 -47.04 12.51 25.77
CA ALA A 179 -47.57 11.68 26.86
C ALA A 179 -47.65 12.47 28.18
N LEU A 180 -46.63 13.31 28.49
CA LEU A 180 -46.68 14.19 29.66
C LEU A 180 -47.84 15.20 29.61
N PHE A 181 -48.07 15.84 28.46
CA PHE A 181 -49.25 16.73 28.32
C PHE A 181 -50.59 15.95 28.39
N ALA A 182 -50.70 14.79 27.77
CA ALA A 182 -51.88 13.93 27.87
C ALA A 182 -52.12 13.46 29.31
N MET A 183 -51.04 13.15 30.05
CA MET A 183 -51.11 12.81 31.47
C MET A 183 -51.67 13.94 32.33
N THR A 184 -51.31 15.22 32.05
CA THR A 184 -51.88 16.38 32.78
C THR A 184 -53.40 16.45 32.60
N ARG A 185 -53.89 16.15 31.40
CA ARG A 185 -55.34 16.10 31.14
C ARG A 185 -56.00 14.96 31.89
N ALA A 186 -55.41 13.75 31.82
CA ALA A 186 -55.92 12.58 32.54
C ALA A 186 -56.02 12.83 34.06
N GLN A 187 -55.06 13.55 34.62
CA GLN A 187 -55.07 13.88 36.08
C GLN A 187 -56.17 14.88 36.41
N LEU A 188 -56.47 15.89 35.56
CA LEU A 188 -57.57 16.80 35.75
C LEU A 188 -58.92 16.07 35.67
N ASP A 189 -59.05 15.06 34.82
CA ASP A 189 -60.23 14.23 34.64
C ASP A 189 -60.35 13.16 35.77
N GLY A 190 -59.40 13.09 36.75
CA GLY A 190 -59.38 12.14 37.86
C GLY A 190 -59.20 10.63 37.46
N ASN A 191 -58.63 10.38 36.30
CA ASN A 191 -58.43 9.04 35.79
C ASN A 191 -56.97 8.54 36.08
N ASP A 192 -56.76 8.03 37.29
CA ASP A 192 -55.47 7.53 37.76
C ASP A 192 -54.91 6.36 36.89
N ALA A 193 -55.80 5.54 36.34
CA ALA A 193 -55.38 4.44 35.46
C ALA A 193 -54.75 4.98 34.16
N LEU A 194 -55.31 6.05 33.59
CA LEU A 194 -54.80 6.69 32.39
C LEU A 194 -53.52 7.50 32.69
N VAL A 195 -53.42 8.11 33.89
CA VAL A 195 -52.22 8.76 34.35
C VAL A 195 -51.05 7.78 34.41
N MET A 196 -51.28 6.60 35.01
CA MET A 196 -50.28 5.56 35.13
C MET A 196 -49.89 4.98 33.76
N HIS A 197 -50.86 4.81 32.84
CA HIS A 197 -50.60 4.41 31.46
C HIS A 197 -49.63 5.34 30.74
N TYR A 198 -49.90 6.67 30.71
CA TYR A 198 -49.02 7.64 30.08
C TYR A 198 -47.65 7.74 30.75
N MET A 199 -47.59 7.54 32.08
CA MET A 199 -46.35 7.53 32.82
C MET A 199 -45.43 6.39 32.38
N MET A 200 -45.99 5.20 32.06
CA MET A 200 -45.27 4.07 31.55
C MET A 200 -44.82 4.21 30.09
N GLU A 201 -45.36 5.18 29.36
CA GLU A 201 -44.99 5.52 28.00
C GLU A 201 -43.91 6.60 27.85
N PHE A 202 -43.27 6.98 28.94
CA PHE A 202 -42.14 7.90 28.90
C PHE A 202 -40.86 7.20 28.37
N TYR A 203 -40.26 7.79 27.36
CA TYR A 203 -38.99 7.39 26.76
C TYR A 203 -37.92 8.50 26.89
N PHE A 204 -38.03 9.41 27.89
CA PHE A 204 -37.04 10.49 28.16
C PHE A 204 -35.67 9.89 28.47
N GLU A 205 -35.61 8.81 29.27
CA GLU A 205 -34.38 8.11 29.55
C GLU A 205 -33.78 7.46 28.27
N SER A 206 -34.63 6.93 27.39
CA SER A 206 -34.18 6.35 26.11
C SER A 206 -33.55 7.42 25.23
N ALA A 207 -34.16 8.62 25.13
CA ALA A 207 -33.60 9.73 24.37
C ALA A 207 -32.22 10.16 24.88
N ALA A 208 -32.04 10.28 26.19
CA ALA A 208 -30.77 10.63 26.82
C ALA A 208 -29.73 9.51 26.76
N MET A 209 -30.16 8.26 26.95
CA MET A 209 -29.30 7.08 26.94
C MET A 209 -28.70 6.84 25.53
N ILE A 210 -29.53 6.94 24.47
CA ILE A 210 -29.05 6.83 23.06
C ILE A 210 -27.91 7.80 22.84
N LEU A 211 -28.05 9.08 23.17
CA LEU A 211 -27.03 10.11 22.97
C LEU A 211 -25.75 9.81 23.78
N THR A 212 -25.91 9.38 25.02
CA THR A 212 -24.79 9.08 25.92
C THR A 212 -24.01 7.87 25.45
N LEU A 213 -24.70 6.76 25.14
CA LEU A 213 -24.05 5.52 24.67
C LEU A 213 -23.36 5.72 23.32
N ILE A 214 -23.97 6.48 22.39
CA ILE A 214 -23.31 6.80 21.12
C ILE A 214 -22.09 7.71 21.35
N THR A 215 -22.14 8.61 22.34
CA THR A 215 -20.97 9.42 22.72
C THR A 215 -19.85 8.54 23.30
N VAL A 216 -20.16 7.46 24.05
CA VAL A 216 -19.19 6.44 24.46
C VAL A 216 -18.55 5.80 23.23
N GLY A 217 -19.37 5.33 22.29
CA GLY A 217 -18.90 4.72 21.04
C GLY A 217 -17.96 5.67 20.26
N LYS A 218 -18.34 6.93 20.11
CA LYS A 218 -17.53 7.98 19.46
C LYS A 218 -16.23 8.28 20.20
N MET A 219 -16.23 8.28 21.52
CA MET A 219 -15.00 8.46 22.33
C MET A 219 -14.05 7.29 22.16
N LEU A 220 -14.56 6.04 22.19
CA LEU A 220 -13.74 4.84 21.94
C LEU A 220 -13.19 4.85 20.51
N GLU A 221 -13.98 5.25 19.53
CA GLU A 221 -13.57 5.43 18.13
C GLU A 221 -12.42 6.45 18.03
N ALA A 222 -12.58 7.67 18.60
CA ALA A 222 -11.55 8.72 18.56
C ALA A 222 -10.24 8.27 19.22
N ARG A 223 -10.33 7.65 20.41
CA ARG A 223 -9.16 7.10 21.13
C ARG A 223 -8.44 6.03 20.31
N SER A 224 -9.17 5.21 19.61
CA SER A 224 -8.63 4.13 18.80
C SER A 224 -7.98 4.66 17.51
N LYS A 225 -8.59 5.66 16.88
CA LYS A 225 -7.97 6.40 15.76
C LYS A 225 -6.62 6.99 16.18
N GLY A 226 -6.55 7.61 17.38
CA GLY A 226 -5.30 8.11 17.93
C GLY A 226 -4.19 7.05 18.05
N ARG A 227 -4.54 5.81 18.46
CA ARG A 227 -3.58 4.71 18.55
C ARG A 227 -3.13 4.16 17.21
N THR A 228 -3.96 4.22 16.18
CA THR A 228 -3.59 3.75 14.84
C THR A 228 -2.58 4.67 14.15
N THR A 229 -2.52 5.96 14.54
CA THR A 229 -1.53 6.93 14.06
C THR A 229 -0.21 6.89 14.85
N ASP A 230 -0.10 6.08 15.92
CA ASP A 230 1.08 6.06 16.79
C ASP A 230 2.34 5.55 16.06
N ALA A 231 2.22 4.66 15.07
CA ALA A 231 3.34 4.21 14.26
C ALA A 231 3.94 5.38 13.46
N LEU A 232 3.09 6.18 12.80
CA LEU A 232 3.52 7.37 12.05
C LEU A 232 4.16 8.41 12.99
N LYS A 233 3.53 8.67 14.14
CA LYS A 233 4.07 9.58 15.17
C LYS A 233 5.42 9.10 15.70
N SER A 234 5.61 7.78 15.84
CA SER A 234 6.88 7.21 16.29
C SER A 234 7.99 7.46 15.27
N LEU A 235 7.71 7.29 13.97
CA LEU A 235 8.66 7.62 12.89
C LEU A 235 9.00 9.11 12.88
N MET A 236 8.00 9.99 12.98
CA MET A 236 8.22 11.44 13.01
C MET A 236 9.05 11.91 14.22
N LYS A 237 8.91 11.24 15.37
CA LYS A 237 9.70 11.54 16.57
C LYS A 237 11.17 11.16 16.46
N LEU A 238 11.55 10.32 15.50
CA LEU A 238 12.94 9.93 15.26
C LEU A 238 13.72 11.07 14.57
N ALA A 239 13.04 11.98 13.87
CA ALA A 239 13.67 13.10 13.18
C ALA A 239 14.39 14.02 14.17
N PRO A 240 15.70 14.21 14.06
CA PRO A 240 16.45 15.17 14.87
C PRO A 240 15.93 16.60 14.62
N GLN A 241 15.94 17.43 15.64
CA GLN A 241 15.53 18.84 15.51
C GLN A 241 16.69 19.78 15.22
N THR A 242 17.93 19.33 15.48
CA THR A 242 19.15 20.12 15.29
C THR A 242 20.23 19.27 14.65
N ALA A 243 21.17 19.94 13.97
CA ALA A 243 22.38 19.36 13.41
C ALA A 243 23.59 20.15 13.86
N THR A 244 24.72 19.48 14.09
CA THR A 244 26.02 20.12 14.38
C THR A 244 26.81 20.20 13.09
N LEU A 245 26.90 21.42 12.51
CA LEU A 245 27.63 21.70 11.27
C LEU A 245 29.06 22.15 11.56
N LEU A 246 29.97 21.80 10.67
CA LEU A 246 31.33 22.30 10.68
C LEU A 246 31.45 23.49 9.70
N ARG A 247 31.42 24.73 10.23
CA ARG A 247 31.55 25.96 9.43
C ARG A 247 32.85 26.69 9.79
N GLU A 248 33.69 26.96 8.81
CA GLU A 248 34.98 27.64 8.99
C GLU A 248 35.89 26.98 10.06
N GLY A 249 35.81 25.67 10.22
CA GLY A 249 36.56 24.91 11.21
C GLY A 249 35.99 24.92 12.63
N ALA A 250 34.85 25.59 12.87
CA ALA A 250 34.13 25.61 14.15
C ALA A 250 32.82 24.79 14.06
N GLU A 251 32.48 24.08 15.14
CA GLU A 251 31.24 23.40 15.27
C GLU A 251 30.12 24.36 15.67
N VAL A 252 29.05 24.41 14.89
CA VAL A 252 27.87 25.24 15.14
C VAL A 252 26.61 24.38 15.09
N THR A 253 25.86 24.35 16.20
CA THR A 253 24.56 23.67 16.23
C THR A 253 23.47 24.57 15.65
N VAL A 254 22.80 24.07 14.62
CA VAL A 254 21.73 24.79 13.90
C VAL A 254 20.44 23.98 13.91
N PRO A 255 19.26 24.62 13.80
CA PRO A 255 18.01 23.91 13.50
C PRO A 255 18.13 23.12 12.19
N ILE A 256 17.45 21.95 12.12
CA ILE A 256 17.54 21.04 10.98
C ILE A 256 17.14 21.70 9.65
N GLU A 257 16.19 22.66 9.71
CA GLU A 257 15.69 23.40 8.55
C GLU A 257 16.75 24.32 7.90
N GLN A 258 17.84 24.60 8.61
CA GLN A 258 18.94 25.44 8.12
C GLN A 258 20.08 24.66 7.48
N VAL A 259 20.01 23.33 7.51
CA VAL A 259 21.00 22.45 6.86
C VAL A 259 20.77 22.45 5.36
N GLN A 260 21.84 22.64 4.59
CA GLN A 260 21.82 22.66 3.13
C GLN A 260 22.61 21.47 2.56
N LYS A 261 22.26 21.07 1.34
CA LYS A 261 23.01 20.06 0.61
C LYS A 261 24.47 20.53 0.41
N GLY A 262 25.42 19.67 0.76
CA GLY A 262 26.85 19.97 0.75
C GLY A 262 27.40 20.51 2.08
N ASP A 263 26.54 20.81 3.08
CA ASP A 263 27.01 21.15 4.43
C ASP A 263 27.71 19.92 5.05
N VAL A 264 28.83 20.19 5.76
CA VAL A 264 29.53 19.15 6.52
C VAL A 264 29.03 19.13 7.95
N PHE A 265 28.57 17.97 8.40
CA PHE A 265 28.08 17.77 9.76
C PHE A 265 28.85 16.68 10.49
N VAL A 266 28.81 16.74 11.80
CA VAL A 266 29.50 15.79 12.70
C VAL A 266 28.49 15.08 13.57
N VAL A 267 28.74 13.77 13.82
CA VAL A 267 27.85 12.92 14.63
C VAL A 267 28.72 12.16 15.63
N ARG A 268 28.47 12.38 16.92
CA ARG A 268 29.17 11.73 18.03
C ARG A 268 28.50 10.42 18.43
N PRO A 269 29.19 9.55 19.14
CA PRO A 269 28.57 8.34 19.71
C PRO A 269 27.31 8.67 20.53
N GLY A 270 26.23 7.96 20.26
CA GLY A 270 24.91 8.14 20.88
C GLY A 270 24.03 9.21 20.23
N GLU A 271 24.54 9.99 19.27
CA GLU A 271 23.74 10.97 18.55
C GLU A 271 23.03 10.37 17.34
N ASN A 272 21.87 10.92 16.98
CA ASN A 272 21.17 10.58 15.76
C ASN A 272 21.73 11.38 14.59
N ILE A 273 21.83 10.72 13.43
CA ILE A 273 22.26 11.34 12.18
C ILE A 273 21.16 12.32 11.73
N PRO A 274 21.51 13.62 11.51
CA PRO A 274 20.50 14.64 11.29
C PRO A 274 19.86 14.61 9.89
N VAL A 275 20.65 14.36 8.85
CA VAL A 275 20.22 14.33 7.44
C VAL A 275 20.94 13.20 6.71
N ASP A 276 20.45 12.81 5.53
CA ASP A 276 21.18 11.81 4.73
C ASP A 276 22.51 12.37 4.24
N GLY A 277 23.56 11.58 4.34
CA GLY A 277 24.89 12.01 4.03
C GLY A 277 25.83 10.91 3.54
N LEU A 278 27.02 11.35 3.14
CA LEU A 278 28.16 10.52 2.79
C LEU A 278 29.25 10.69 3.86
N VAL A 279 29.79 9.63 4.40
CA VAL A 279 30.88 9.67 5.37
C VAL A 279 32.16 10.16 4.67
N LEU A 280 32.70 11.27 5.13
CA LEU A 280 33.99 11.82 4.66
C LEU A 280 35.16 11.27 5.48
N GLU A 281 34.97 11.13 6.80
CA GLU A 281 35.99 10.73 7.75
C GLU A 281 35.38 10.05 8.95
N GLY A 282 36.01 9.00 9.46
CA GLY A 282 35.62 8.25 10.64
C GLY A 282 35.18 6.83 10.30
N ILE A 283 35.13 5.98 11.33
CA ILE A 283 34.61 4.62 11.27
C ILE A 283 33.72 4.44 12.50
N SER A 284 32.53 3.95 12.29
CA SER A 284 31.56 3.68 13.36
C SER A 284 30.54 2.62 12.99
N ALA A 285 30.00 1.97 14.03
CA ALA A 285 28.80 1.15 13.92
C ALA A 285 27.54 2.04 14.03
N VAL A 286 26.66 2.01 13.03
CA VAL A 286 25.43 2.79 12.99
C VAL A 286 24.24 1.86 13.14
N ASN A 287 23.36 2.16 14.09
CA ASN A 287 22.11 1.44 14.28
C ASN A 287 21.04 2.01 13.32
N GLU A 288 20.70 1.24 12.32
CA GLU A 288 19.69 1.58 11.31
C GLU A 288 18.30 0.96 11.59
N SER A 289 18.11 0.32 12.76
CA SER A 289 16.88 -0.39 13.11
C SER A 289 15.61 0.46 13.06
N ALA A 290 15.72 1.76 13.21
CA ALA A 290 14.61 2.71 13.11
C ALA A 290 13.99 2.77 11.71
N LEU A 291 14.80 2.54 10.66
CA LEU A 291 14.39 2.59 9.25
C LEU A 291 14.24 1.20 8.64
N THR A 292 15.16 0.28 8.98
CA THR A 292 15.23 -1.06 8.37
C THR A 292 14.54 -2.14 9.21
N GLY A 293 14.34 -1.90 10.50
CA GLY A 293 13.86 -2.89 11.46
C GLY A 293 14.94 -3.89 11.91
N GLU A 294 16.18 -3.80 11.39
CA GLU A 294 17.28 -4.69 11.76
C GLU A 294 18.01 -4.21 13.02
N SER A 295 18.15 -5.10 14.01
CA SER A 295 18.77 -4.74 15.30
C SER A 295 20.30 -4.76 15.28
N ILE A 296 20.92 -5.35 14.24
CA ILE A 296 22.37 -5.45 14.13
C ILE A 296 22.91 -4.15 13.53
N PRO A 297 23.81 -3.43 14.26
CA PRO A 297 24.45 -2.23 13.73
C PRO A 297 25.27 -2.52 12.48
N VAL A 298 25.31 -1.56 11.57
CA VAL A 298 26.07 -1.64 10.31
C VAL A 298 27.32 -0.79 10.45
N ASP A 299 28.48 -1.36 10.15
CA ASP A 299 29.73 -0.64 10.14
C ASP A 299 29.77 0.33 8.95
N LYS A 300 30.16 1.59 9.22
CA LYS A 300 30.27 2.66 8.24
C LYS A 300 31.67 3.23 8.25
N ALA A 301 32.26 3.41 7.08
CA ALA A 301 33.58 3.99 6.85
C ALA A 301 33.50 5.13 5.82
N ALA A 302 34.60 5.80 5.55
CA ALA A 302 34.67 6.86 4.54
C ALA A 302 34.21 6.34 3.17
N GLY A 303 33.26 7.06 2.54
CA GLY A 303 32.62 6.68 1.29
C GLY A 303 31.25 5.97 1.45
N ASP A 304 30.87 5.60 2.67
CA ASP A 304 29.57 4.96 2.92
C ASP A 304 28.44 5.98 3.11
N LYS A 305 27.24 5.61 2.71
CA LYS A 305 26.03 6.40 2.92
C LYS A 305 25.49 6.21 4.34
N VAL A 306 25.00 7.30 4.93
CA VAL A 306 24.29 7.32 6.20
C VAL A 306 22.93 7.98 6.03
N SER A 307 21.94 7.49 6.76
CA SER A 307 20.54 7.94 6.65
C SER A 307 20.09 8.72 7.89
N ALA A 308 19.27 9.74 7.69
CA ALA A 308 18.66 10.53 8.75
C ALA A 308 17.92 9.64 9.78
N ALA A 309 17.95 10.03 11.05
CA ALA A 309 17.33 9.35 12.20
C ALA A 309 17.91 7.98 12.58
N THR A 310 19.00 7.54 11.94
CA THR A 310 19.79 6.40 12.43
C THR A 310 20.74 6.85 13.55
N THR A 311 21.13 5.93 14.45
CA THR A 311 21.91 6.30 15.65
C THR A 311 23.35 5.85 15.52
N ASN A 312 24.29 6.79 15.64
CA ASN A 312 25.72 6.49 15.71
C ASN A 312 26.06 5.85 17.06
N GLN A 313 26.70 4.67 17.08
CA GLN A 313 26.91 3.93 18.34
C GLN A 313 28.30 4.08 18.94
N SER A 314 29.35 4.07 18.14
CA SER A 314 30.70 3.89 18.66
C SER A 314 31.72 4.98 18.29
N GLY A 315 31.90 5.25 17.00
CA GLY A 315 32.93 6.15 16.50
C GLY A 315 32.43 7.58 16.29
N PHE A 316 33.34 8.48 15.94
CA PHE A 316 33.04 9.80 15.47
C PHE A 316 32.89 9.76 13.95
N LEU A 317 31.83 10.35 13.41
CA LEU A 317 31.59 10.45 11.97
C LEU A 317 31.56 11.92 11.54
N LYS A 318 32.26 12.22 10.46
CA LYS A 318 32.18 13.49 9.74
C LYS A 318 31.57 13.19 8.37
N CYS A 319 30.42 13.80 8.08
CA CYS A 319 29.62 13.49 6.91
C CYS A 319 29.29 14.74 6.12
N GLU A 320 29.10 14.59 4.80
CA GLU A 320 28.58 15.64 3.90
C GLU A 320 27.09 15.38 3.64
N ALA A 321 26.25 16.38 3.78
CA ALA A 321 24.81 16.30 3.55
C ALA A 321 24.50 16.10 2.06
N THR A 322 23.86 14.98 1.71
CA THR A 322 23.49 14.63 0.33
C THR A 322 22.02 14.91 0.04
N ARG A 323 21.14 14.69 1.03
CA ARG A 323 19.70 14.98 0.97
C ARG A 323 19.26 15.67 2.25
N VAL A 324 18.42 16.70 2.13
CA VAL A 324 17.99 17.56 3.25
C VAL A 324 16.48 17.78 3.19
N GLY A 325 15.86 18.11 4.32
CA GLY A 325 14.44 18.47 4.40
C GLY A 325 13.51 17.33 3.93
N GLU A 326 12.63 17.62 2.98
CA GLU A 326 11.64 16.68 2.44
C GLU A 326 12.27 15.57 1.58
N ASP A 327 13.49 15.75 1.11
CA ASP A 327 14.21 14.78 0.27
C ASP A 327 14.93 13.70 1.08
N THR A 328 15.00 13.81 2.42
CA THR A 328 15.62 12.79 3.27
C THR A 328 14.86 11.48 3.20
N THR A 329 15.58 10.35 3.32
CA THR A 329 15.00 9.01 3.34
C THR A 329 13.87 8.88 4.37
N LEU A 330 14.06 9.42 5.59
CA LEU A 330 13.02 9.42 6.61
C LEU A 330 11.78 10.22 6.19
N ALA A 331 11.95 11.42 5.59
CA ALA A 331 10.84 12.24 5.13
C ALA A 331 10.04 11.53 4.02
N GLN A 332 10.71 10.87 3.07
CA GLN A 332 10.08 10.06 2.02
C GLN A 332 9.30 8.87 2.61
N ILE A 333 9.84 8.17 3.61
CA ILE A 333 9.13 7.10 4.32
C ILE A 333 7.86 7.64 4.98
N ILE A 334 7.95 8.75 5.73
CA ILE A 334 6.81 9.39 6.38
C ILE A 334 5.75 9.77 5.34
N GLN A 335 6.17 10.34 4.21
CA GLN A 335 5.28 10.71 3.12
C GLN A 335 4.59 9.51 2.48
N MET A 336 5.31 8.41 2.21
CA MET A 336 4.72 7.19 1.68
C MET A 336 3.66 6.60 2.63
N VAL A 337 3.97 6.50 3.92
CA VAL A 337 3.00 6.01 4.92
C VAL A 337 1.78 6.93 5.04
N SER A 338 1.99 8.25 4.99
CA SER A 338 0.91 9.25 5.00
C SER A 338 0.03 9.16 3.76
N ASN A 339 0.62 9.03 2.57
CA ASN A 339 -0.09 8.88 1.30
C ASN A 339 -0.90 7.57 1.28
N ALA A 340 -0.31 6.47 1.75
CA ALA A 340 -1.02 5.20 1.88
C ALA A 340 -2.25 5.31 2.80
N ALA A 341 -2.14 6.07 3.90
CA ALA A 341 -3.26 6.33 4.80
C ALA A 341 -4.34 7.24 4.20
N ALA A 342 -3.97 8.12 3.26
CA ALA A 342 -4.89 9.03 2.57
C ALA A 342 -5.62 8.37 1.39
N THR A 343 -5.09 7.28 0.83
CA THR A 343 -5.69 6.55 -0.29
C THR A 343 -6.71 5.53 0.18
N LYS A 344 -7.62 5.11 -0.72
CA LYS A 344 -8.62 4.08 -0.41
C LYS A 344 -8.38 2.82 -1.24
N ALA A 345 -8.30 1.70 -0.54
CA ALA A 345 -8.32 0.40 -1.17
C ALA A 345 -9.66 0.12 -1.90
N PRO A 346 -9.68 -0.70 -2.96
CA PRO A 346 -10.91 -1.08 -3.65
C PRO A 346 -12.00 -1.64 -2.74
N ILE A 347 -11.64 -2.45 -1.76
CA ILE A 347 -12.58 -3.01 -0.76
C ILE A 347 -13.24 -1.91 0.10
N ALA A 348 -12.54 -0.82 0.40
CA ALA A 348 -13.08 0.31 1.13
C ALA A 348 -14.14 1.07 0.31
N LYS A 349 -13.95 1.20 -1.01
CA LYS A 349 -14.93 1.84 -1.91
C LYS A 349 -16.24 1.07 -1.94
N ILE A 350 -16.20 -0.27 -1.91
CA ILE A 350 -17.39 -1.13 -1.83
C ILE A 350 -18.12 -0.89 -0.50
N ALA A 351 -17.41 -0.89 0.62
CA ALA A 351 -17.99 -0.64 1.94
C ALA A 351 -18.65 0.75 2.03
N ASP A 352 -18.03 1.78 1.44
CA ASP A 352 -18.58 3.14 1.38
C ASP A 352 -19.88 3.21 0.54
N THR A 353 -19.93 2.50 -0.58
CA THR A 353 -21.14 2.42 -1.44
C THR A 353 -22.30 1.77 -0.69
N VAL A 354 -22.03 0.65 -0.01
CA VAL A 354 -23.02 -0.03 0.85
C VAL A 354 -23.50 0.91 1.96
N SER A 355 -22.60 1.62 2.63
CA SER A 355 -22.96 2.60 3.68
C SER A 355 -23.88 3.71 3.17
N GLY A 356 -23.68 4.18 1.94
CA GLY A 356 -24.49 5.24 1.33
C GLY A 356 -25.96 4.84 1.12
N PHE A 357 -26.21 3.58 0.79
CA PHE A 357 -27.55 3.03 0.60
C PHE A 357 -28.20 2.58 1.93
N PHE A 358 -27.38 2.17 2.90
CA PHE A 358 -27.83 1.55 4.14
C PHE A 358 -28.71 2.48 4.99
N VAL A 359 -28.32 3.76 5.16
CA VAL A 359 -29.08 4.70 6.03
C VAL A 359 -30.47 4.99 5.50
N PRO A 360 -30.68 5.32 4.21
CA PRO A 360 -32.04 5.42 3.64
C PRO A 360 -32.88 4.15 3.81
N ALA A 361 -32.30 2.98 3.59
CA ALA A 361 -32.99 1.70 3.74
C ALA A 361 -33.46 1.48 5.19
N VAL A 362 -32.62 1.80 6.17
CA VAL A 362 -32.97 1.69 7.60
C VAL A 362 -34.12 2.63 7.98
N ILE A 363 -34.10 3.88 7.50
CA ILE A 363 -35.20 4.82 7.74
C ILE A 363 -36.51 4.24 7.18
N SER A 364 -36.47 3.68 5.98
CA SER A 364 -37.64 3.04 5.36
C SER A 364 -38.13 1.83 6.18
N ILE A 365 -37.22 0.99 6.66
CA ILE A 365 -37.55 -0.18 7.53
C ILE A 365 -38.18 0.31 8.85
N ALA A 366 -37.65 1.36 9.47
CA ALA A 366 -38.19 1.91 10.71
C ALA A 366 -39.61 2.44 10.53
N VAL A 367 -39.86 3.20 9.45
CA VAL A 367 -41.21 3.70 9.11
C VAL A 367 -42.15 2.52 8.84
N LEU A 368 -41.72 1.54 8.04
CA LEU A 368 -42.53 0.35 7.75
C LEU A 368 -42.83 -0.43 9.03
N THR A 369 -41.87 -0.62 9.91
CA THR A 369 -42.05 -1.29 11.22
C THR A 369 -43.13 -0.57 12.03
N THR A 370 -43.04 0.76 12.15
CA THR A 370 -44.06 1.56 12.88
C THR A 370 -45.44 1.39 12.27
N LEU A 371 -45.54 1.47 10.92
CA LEU A 371 -46.84 1.30 10.23
C LEU A 371 -47.40 -0.10 10.40
N VAL A 372 -46.61 -1.16 10.32
CA VAL A 372 -47.06 -2.55 10.51
C VAL A 372 -47.63 -2.73 11.93
N TRP A 373 -46.96 -2.26 12.98
CA TRP A 373 -47.45 -2.37 14.35
C TRP A 373 -48.73 -1.61 14.58
N LEU A 374 -48.91 -0.42 13.95
CA LEU A 374 -50.16 0.34 13.98
C LEU A 374 -51.29 -0.44 13.25
N LEU A 375 -51.01 -1.02 12.09
CA LEU A 375 -52.01 -1.85 11.34
C LEU A 375 -52.42 -3.10 12.12
N LEU A 376 -51.50 -3.65 12.96
CA LEU A 376 -51.82 -4.77 13.85
C LEU A 376 -52.64 -4.35 15.07
N GLY A 377 -53.03 -3.07 15.21
CA GLY A 377 -53.90 -2.57 16.27
C GLY A 377 -53.17 -2.18 17.57
N HIS A 378 -51.84 -2.09 17.56
CA HIS A 378 -51.10 -1.60 18.71
C HIS A 378 -51.11 -0.07 18.80
N GLU A 379 -50.96 0.44 20.02
CA GLU A 379 -50.88 1.88 20.29
C GLU A 379 -49.69 2.55 19.66
N LEU A 380 -49.84 3.87 19.36
CA LEU A 380 -48.81 4.66 18.68
C LEU A 380 -47.49 4.66 19.43
N GLY A 381 -47.50 4.73 20.77
CA GLY A 381 -46.29 4.70 21.62
C GLY A 381 -45.51 3.40 21.46
N TYR A 382 -46.21 2.28 21.48
CA TYR A 382 -45.61 0.96 21.26
C TYR A 382 -45.01 0.82 19.86
N ALA A 383 -45.76 1.22 18.83
CA ALA A 383 -45.31 1.16 17.43
C ALA A 383 -44.08 2.04 17.17
N LEU A 384 -44.08 3.30 17.73
CA LEU A 384 -42.93 4.20 17.65
C LEU A 384 -41.71 3.65 18.36
N ALA A 385 -41.86 3.03 19.53
CA ALA A 385 -40.71 2.40 20.24
C ALA A 385 -40.02 1.34 19.40
N ARG A 386 -40.74 0.54 18.57
CA ARG A 386 -40.15 -0.43 17.65
C ARG A 386 -39.41 0.25 16.51
N GLY A 387 -40.02 1.28 15.88
CA GLY A 387 -39.35 2.06 14.83
C GLY A 387 -38.10 2.77 15.33
N ILE A 388 -38.14 3.36 16.53
CA ILE A 388 -36.98 3.97 17.17
C ILE A 388 -35.88 2.94 17.45
N SER A 389 -36.28 1.76 17.94
CA SER A 389 -35.32 0.67 18.18
C SER A 389 -34.57 0.28 16.89
N VAL A 390 -35.26 0.19 15.76
CA VAL A 390 -34.67 -0.07 14.44
C VAL A 390 -33.71 1.04 14.05
N LEU A 391 -34.05 2.32 14.18
CA LEU A 391 -33.17 3.45 13.87
C LEU A 391 -31.87 3.40 14.69
N VAL A 392 -31.98 3.09 15.98
CA VAL A 392 -30.86 3.11 16.92
C VAL A 392 -29.88 1.96 16.68
N ILE A 393 -30.40 0.70 16.55
CA ILE A 393 -29.56 -0.50 16.37
C ILE A 393 -28.82 -0.48 15.03
N SER A 394 -29.36 0.24 14.05
CA SER A 394 -28.87 0.19 12.66
C SER A 394 -27.76 1.22 12.36
N CYS A 395 -27.12 1.76 13.38
CA CYS A 395 -26.01 2.68 13.13
C CYS A 395 -24.82 2.00 12.45
N PRO A 396 -24.36 2.39 11.24
CA PRO A 396 -23.24 1.77 10.56
C PRO A 396 -21.88 2.32 11.06
N CYS A 397 -21.75 2.59 12.36
CA CYS A 397 -20.59 3.25 12.95
C CYS A 397 -19.28 2.46 12.71
N ALA A 398 -19.33 1.15 12.92
CA ALA A 398 -18.19 0.25 12.79
C ALA A 398 -17.78 0.03 11.32
N LEU A 399 -18.73 0.10 10.38
CA LEU A 399 -18.48 -0.16 8.96
C LEU A 399 -17.50 0.84 8.33
N GLY A 400 -17.64 2.13 8.69
CA GLY A 400 -16.74 3.18 8.21
C GLY A 400 -15.30 3.08 8.71
N LEU A 401 -15.05 2.30 9.78
CA LEU A 401 -13.73 2.10 10.38
C LEU A 401 -13.11 0.75 10.01
N ALA A 402 -13.92 -0.22 9.59
CA ALA A 402 -13.51 -1.60 9.38
C ALA A 402 -12.29 -1.74 8.48
N THR A 403 -12.22 -0.99 7.39
CA THR A 403 -11.13 -1.03 6.41
C THR A 403 -10.00 -0.05 6.74
N PRO A 404 -10.25 1.27 7.00
CA PRO A 404 -9.16 2.23 7.17
C PRO A 404 -8.27 1.93 8.37
N VAL A 405 -8.85 1.47 9.48
CA VAL A 405 -8.07 1.15 10.70
C VAL A 405 -7.14 -0.04 10.46
N ALA A 406 -7.62 -1.11 9.81
CA ALA A 406 -6.79 -2.27 9.50
C ALA A 406 -5.65 -1.93 8.52
N ILE A 407 -5.92 -1.13 7.48
CA ILE A 407 -4.91 -0.66 6.53
C ILE A 407 -3.84 0.17 7.24
N MET A 408 -4.24 1.11 8.11
CA MET A 408 -3.28 1.96 8.80
C MET A 408 -2.40 1.17 9.77
N VAL A 409 -2.97 0.22 10.51
CA VAL A 409 -2.20 -0.67 11.38
C VAL A 409 -1.26 -1.57 10.55
N GLY A 410 -1.76 -2.11 9.43
CA GLY A 410 -0.95 -2.91 8.50
C GLY A 410 0.22 -2.12 7.92
N ASN A 411 -0.03 -0.93 7.39
CA ASN A 411 1.04 -0.05 6.88
C ASN A 411 2.03 0.35 7.98
N GLY A 412 1.54 0.66 9.18
CA GLY A 412 2.41 0.98 10.32
C GLY A 412 3.29 -0.18 10.75
N LEU A 413 2.78 -1.41 10.71
CA LEU A 413 3.56 -2.62 10.98
C LEU A 413 4.58 -2.87 9.86
N GLY A 414 4.18 -2.69 8.58
CA GLY A 414 5.07 -2.78 7.44
C GLY A 414 6.23 -1.80 7.55
N ALA A 415 5.94 -0.53 7.78
CA ALA A 415 6.95 0.52 7.89
C ALA A 415 7.97 0.26 9.01
N LYS A 416 7.53 -0.27 10.16
CA LYS A 416 8.43 -0.69 11.25
C LYS A 416 9.38 -1.84 10.87
N ASN A 417 9.05 -2.60 9.84
CA ASN A 417 9.84 -3.72 9.34
C ASN A 417 10.47 -3.41 7.98
N GLY A 418 10.59 -2.13 7.60
CA GLY A 418 11.20 -1.73 6.34
C GLY A 418 10.37 -2.05 5.09
N ILE A 419 9.08 -2.37 5.22
CA ILE A 419 8.16 -2.68 4.11
C ILE A 419 7.19 -1.50 3.92
N LEU A 420 7.33 -0.76 2.84
CA LEU A 420 6.57 0.47 2.57
C LEU A 420 5.60 0.27 1.41
N PHE A 421 4.31 0.42 1.65
CA PHE A 421 3.27 0.43 0.61
C PHE A 421 2.94 1.87 0.24
N LYS A 422 3.01 2.23 -1.03
CA LYS A 422 2.70 3.59 -1.50
C LYS A 422 1.24 3.96 -1.38
N THR A 423 0.35 2.96 -1.52
CA THR A 423 -1.10 3.17 -1.46
C THR A 423 -1.80 2.04 -0.72
N ALA A 424 -3.02 2.30 -0.24
CA ALA A 424 -3.88 1.26 0.31
C ALA A 424 -4.27 0.20 -0.74
N ALA A 425 -4.31 0.58 -2.02
CA ALA A 425 -4.55 -0.35 -3.13
C ALA A 425 -3.37 -1.29 -3.33
N SER A 426 -2.13 -0.79 -3.21
CA SER A 426 -0.91 -1.60 -3.29
C SER A 426 -0.86 -2.64 -2.16
N LEU A 427 -1.25 -2.25 -0.93
CA LEU A 427 -1.38 -3.19 0.18
C LEU A 427 -2.42 -4.29 -0.12
N GLU A 428 -3.56 -3.93 -0.73
CA GLU A 428 -4.59 -4.92 -1.10
C GLU A 428 -4.11 -5.84 -2.24
N ALA A 429 -3.45 -5.29 -3.27
CA ALA A 429 -3.00 -6.01 -4.44
C ALA A 429 -1.91 -7.05 -4.10
N ALA A 430 -0.94 -6.70 -3.25
CA ALA A 430 0.14 -7.59 -2.83
C ALA A 430 -0.36 -8.91 -2.25
N GLY A 431 -1.45 -8.90 -1.47
CA GLY A 431 -2.04 -10.11 -0.88
C GLY A 431 -2.73 -11.02 -1.88
N ARG A 432 -3.06 -10.50 -3.06
CA ARG A 432 -3.73 -11.23 -4.15
C ARG A 432 -2.76 -11.84 -5.15
N THR A 433 -1.46 -11.63 -4.96
CA THR A 433 -0.41 -12.15 -5.83
C THR A 433 -0.48 -13.68 -5.95
N GLN A 434 -0.36 -14.17 -7.19
CA GLN A 434 -0.37 -15.58 -7.55
C GLN A 434 0.94 -16.01 -8.23
N ILE A 435 1.60 -15.06 -8.91
CA ILE A 435 2.88 -15.24 -9.58
C ILE A 435 3.82 -14.15 -9.10
N VAL A 436 5.04 -14.53 -8.71
CA VAL A 436 6.12 -13.59 -8.41
C VAL A 436 7.20 -13.74 -9.47
N ALA A 437 7.41 -12.68 -10.24
CA ALA A 437 8.49 -12.57 -11.20
C ALA A 437 9.67 -11.85 -10.52
N LEU A 438 10.81 -12.50 -10.44
CA LEU A 438 12.02 -11.99 -9.80
C LEU A 438 13.05 -11.64 -10.86
N ASP A 439 13.58 -10.44 -10.84
CA ASP A 439 14.83 -10.20 -11.56
C ASP A 439 15.97 -11.02 -10.94
N LYS A 440 16.99 -11.34 -11.73
CA LYS A 440 18.15 -12.08 -11.21
C LYS A 440 19.08 -11.16 -10.42
N THR A 441 19.61 -10.14 -11.10
CA THR A 441 20.73 -9.32 -10.61
C THR A 441 20.28 -8.34 -9.53
N GLY A 442 20.99 -8.31 -8.39
CA GLY A 442 20.63 -7.43 -7.27
C GLY A 442 19.38 -7.88 -6.50
N THR A 443 18.54 -8.76 -7.08
CA THR A 443 17.30 -9.27 -6.47
C THR A 443 17.51 -10.68 -5.89
N ILE A 444 17.71 -11.69 -6.72
CA ILE A 444 18.03 -13.08 -6.27
C ILE A 444 19.50 -13.17 -5.89
N THR A 445 20.37 -12.46 -6.64
CA THR A 445 21.81 -12.41 -6.44
C THR A 445 22.22 -11.10 -5.76
N SER A 446 23.45 -11.03 -5.28
CA SER A 446 23.98 -9.83 -4.61
C SER A 446 24.14 -8.62 -5.54
N GLY A 447 24.22 -8.85 -6.86
CA GLY A 447 24.52 -7.82 -7.86
C GLY A 447 25.98 -7.42 -7.89
N GLU A 448 26.78 -7.97 -7.01
CA GLU A 448 28.22 -7.76 -6.93
C GLU A 448 28.94 -9.06 -7.25
N PRO A 449 29.70 -9.12 -8.38
CA PRO A 449 30.51 -10.29 -8.71
C PRO A 449 31.57 -10.54 -7.63
N LYS A 450 31.77 -11.81 -7.27
CA LYS A 450 32.81 -12.27 -6.31
C LYS A 450 33.64 -13.38 -6.91
N VAL A 451 34.93 -13.47 -6.51
CA VAL A 451 35.76 -14.63 -6.82
C VAL A 451 35.20 -15.83 -6.08
N THR A 452 34.93 -16.91 -6.81
CA THR A 452 34.36 -18.16 -6.26
C THR A 452 35.32 -19.33 -6.29
N ASP A 453 36.23 -19.38 -7.29
CA ASP A 453 37.18 -20.47 -7.46
C ASP A 453 38.50 -19.92 -8.03
N ILE A 454 39.61 -20.46 -7.54
CA ILE A 454 40.95 -20.18 -8.04
C ILE A 454 41.59 -21.54 -8.43
N LEU A 455 41.94 -21.69 -9.68
CA LEU A 455 42.51 -22.93 -10.24
C LEU A 455 43.88 -22.65 -10.86
N PRO A 456 44.97 -22.72 -10.09
CA PRO A 456 46.32 -22.57 -10.61
C PRO A 456 46.73 -23.78 -11.43
N VAL A 457 47.62 -23.60 -12.43
CA VAL A 457 48.26 -24.73 -13.14
C VAL A 457 49.30 -25.39 -12.24
N GLU A 458 49.69 -26.63 -12.59
CA GLU A 458 50.65 -27.38 -11.80
C GLU A 458 51.99 -26.61 -11.66
N GLY A 459 52.46 -26.46 -10.42
CA GLY A 459 53.68 -25.71 -10.13
C GLY A 459 53.49 -24.20 -9.89
N VAL A 460 52.28 -23.67 -9.91
CA VAL A 460 51.92 -22.28 -9.60
C VAL A 460 51.13 -22.25 -8.30
N SER A 461 51.44 -21.34 -7.41
CA SER A 461 50.67 -21.12 -6.19
C SER A 461 49.45 -20.23 -6.45
N GLU A 462 48.38 -20.38 -5.63
CA GLU A 462 47.21 -19.49 -5.68
C GLU A 462 47.62 -18.03 -5.48
N SER A 463 48.57 -17.76 -4.58
CA SER A 463 49.05 -16.41 -4.31
C SER A 463 49.81 -15.82 -5.53
N GLU A 464 50.59 -16.61 -6.30
CA GLU A 464 51.25 -16.15 -7.51
C GLU A 464 50.22 -15.77 -8.61
N LEU A 465 49.21 -16.63 -8.81
CA LEU A 465 48.14 -16.39 -9.76
C LEU A 465 47.34 -15.14 -9.36
N LEU A 466 47.01 -15.00 -8.08
CA LEU A 466 46.20 -13.88 -7.57
C LEU A 466 46.99 -12.57 -7.62
N THR A 467 48.31 -12.57 -7.30
CA THR A 467 49.19 -11.41 -7.42
C THR A 467 49.22 -10.89 -8.86
N LEU A 468 49.44 -11.77 -9.84
CA LEU A 468 49.43 -11.35 -11.24
C LEU A 468 48.08 -10.83 -11.70
N ALA A 469 47.00 -11.53 -11.34
CA ALA A 469 45.63 -11.14 -11.68
C ALA A 469 45.26 -9.78 -11.09
N ALA A 470 45.53 -9.57 -9.80
CA ALA A 470 45.25 -8.29 -9.10
C ALA A 470 46.06 -7.14 -9.70
N SER A 471 47.35 -7.37 -10.04
CA SER A 471 48.19 -6.38 -10.70
C SER A 471 47.67 -5.98 -12.07
N LEU A 472 47.23 -6.97 -12.88
CA LEU A 472 46.69 -6.73 -14.21
C LEU A 472 45.35 -5.98 -14.15
N GLU A 473 44.46 -6.34 -13.17
CA GLU A 473 43.13 -5.75 -13.02
C GLU A 473 43.13 -4.41 -12.25
N GLN A 474 44.29 -3.94 -11.75
CA GLN A 474 44.43 -2.74 -10.95
C GLN A 474 43.91 -1.48 -11.65
N LYS A 475 44.14 -1.38 -12.98
CA LYS A 475 43.74 -0.24 -13.82
C LYS A 475 42.47 -0.47 -14.60
N SER A 476 41.79 -1.58 -14.39
CA SER A 476 40.54 -1.93 -15.03
C SER A 476 39.33 -1.45 -14.21
N GLU A 477 38.37 -0.80 -14.86
CA GLU A 477 37.12 -0.38 -14.23
C GLU A 477 36.00 -1.44 -14.36
N HIS A 478 36.29 -2.58 -14.96
CA HIS A 478 35.32 -3.63 -15.18
C HIS A 478 34.83 -4.23 -13.85
N PRO A 479 33.52 -4.57 -13.71
CA PRO A 479 32.99 -5.20 -12.46
C PRO A 479 33.73 -6.47 -12.03
N LEU A 480 34.17 -7.29 -12.98
CA LEU A 480 34.95 -8.50 -12.71
C LEU A 480 36.35 -8.16 -12.14
N ALA A 481 36.95 -7.04 -12.59
CA ALA A 481 38.20 -6.55 -12.05
C ALA A 481 38.08 -6.15 -10.57
N LYS A 482 36.98 -5.47 -10.23
CA LYS A 482 36.68 -5.11 -8.82
C LYS A 482 36.62 -6.35 -7.93
N ALA A 483 35.98 -7.45 -8.42
CA ALA A 483 35.88 -8.71 -7.70
C ALA A 483 37.25 -9.33 -7.41
N VAL A 484 38.15 -9.37 -8.42
CA VAL A 484 39.50 -9.92 -8.26
C VAL A 484 40.33 -9.07 -7.29
N ARG A 485 40.26 -7.75 -7.39
CA ARG A 485 40.98 -6.83 -6.48
C ARG A 485 40.48 -6.96 -5.05
N ALA A 486 39.17 -6.92 -4.83
CA ALA A 486 38.56 -7.06 -3.52
C ALA A 486 38.96 -8.39 -2.85
N TYR A 487 39.01 -9.47 -3.62
CA TYR A 487 39.46 -10.76 -3.11
C TYR A 487 40.93 -10.74 -2.73
N ALA A 488 41.79 -10.12 -3.58
CA ALA A 488 43.22 -9.97 -3.29
C ALA A 488 43.50 -9.15 -2.03
N GLU A 489 42.73 -8.07 -1.82
CA GLU A 489 42.77 -7.26 -0.59
C GLU A 489 42.41 -8.08 0.65
N THR A 490 41.36 -8.92 0.56
CA THR A 490 40.94 -9.79 1.65
C THR A 490 42.00 -10.82 2.02
N GLU A 491 42.70 -11.39 1.01
CA GLU A 491 43.81 -12.33 1.20
C GLU A 491 45.15 -11.63 1.50
N THR A 492 45.15 -10.27 1.63
CA THR A 492 46.34 -9.46 1.88
C THR A 492 47.47 -9.68 0.85
N VAL A 493 47.08 -9.93 -0.41
CA VAL A 493 48.02 -10.13 -1.51
C VAL A 493 48.41 -8.79 -2.10
N ALA A 494 49.69 -8.52 -2.22
CA ALA A 494 50.21 -7.30 -2.84
C ALA A 494 49.97 -7.32 -4.36
N ALA A 495 49.54 -6.19 -4.90
CA ALA A 495 49.33 -6.00 -6.34
C ALA A 495 50.38 -4.96 -6.86
N PRO A 496 51.54 -5.38 -7.33
CA PRO A 496 52.50 -4.47 -7.90
C PRO A 496 51.99 -3.70 -9.11
N ASP A 497 52.50 -2.45 -9.28
CA ASP A 497 52.11 -1.59 -10.40
C ASP A 497 52.53 -2.14 -11.75
N VAL A 498 51.66 -2.02 -12.76
CA VAL A 498 51.90 -2.44 -14.13
C VAL A 498 52.12 -1.28 -15.08
N THR A 499 52.93 -1.50 -16.10
CA THR A 499 53.17 -0.57 -17.22
C THR A 499 52.54 -1.10 -18.50
N ASP A 500 52.44 -0.24 -19.52
CA ASP A 500 51.89 -0.59 -20.85
C ASP A 500 50.52 -1.30 -20.80
N PHE A 501 49.63 -0.88 -19.87
CA PHE A 501 48.30 -1.43 -19.71
C PHE A 501 47.44 -1.15 -20.97
N ALA A 502 46.80 -2.19 -21.50
CA ALA A 502 45.84 -2.09 -22.59
C ALA A 502 44.64 -3.01 -22.36
N ALA A 503 43.42 -2.40 -22.41
CA ALA A 503 42.18 -3.15 -22.40
C ALA A 503 41.77 -3.48 -23.85
N LEU A 504 41.44 -4.74 -24.11
CA LEU A 504 40.98 -5.24 -25.38
C LEU A 504 39.49 -5.60 -25.30
N PRO A 505 38.60 -4.70 -25.72
CA PRO A 505 37.14 -4.89 -25.54
C PRO A 505 36.69 -6.27 -26.05
N GLY A 506 35.92 -6.98 -25.21
CA GLY A 506 35.38 -8.31 -25.50
C GLY A 506 36.39 -9.46 -25.43
N ASN A 507 37.69 -9.21 -25.24
CA ASN A 507 38.73 -10.21 -25.20
C ASN A 507 39.43 -10.34 -23.83
N GLY A 508 40.01 -9.26 -23.34
CA GLY A 508 40.74 -9.28 -22.08
C GLY A 508 41.68 -8.07 -21.91
N LEU A 509 42.72 -8.26 -21.12
CA LEU A 509 43.69 -7.24 -20.72
C LEU A 509 45.12 -7.68 -21.01
N THR A 510 45.98 -6.73 -21.31
CA THR A 510 47.41 -6.95 -21.38
C THR A 510 48.18 -5.84 -20.63
N ALA A 511 49.31 -6.16 -20.03
CA ALA A 511 50.19 -5.18 -19.37
C ALA A 511 51.62 -5.76 -19.28
N LYS A 512 52.53 -4.95 -18.74
CA LYS A 512 53.88 -5.43 -18.37
C LYS A 512 54.09 -5.27 -16.86
N LEU A 513 54.55 -6.38 -16.25
CA LEU A 513 54.95 -6.45 -14.84
C LEU A 513 56.48 -6.74 -14.83
N ASP A 514 57.26 -5.84 -14.25
CA ASP A 514 58.74 -5.93 -14.23
C ASP A 514 59.36 -6.22 -15.61
N GLY A 515 58.77 -5.63 -16.68
CA GLY A 515 59.22 -5.78 -18.06
C GLY A 515 58.71 -7.05 -18.77
N MET A 516 58.05 -7.97 -18.07
CA MET A 516 57.45 -9.18 -18.64
C MET A 516 55.98 -8.95 -19.05
N GLU A 517 55.61 -9.41 -20.21
CA GLU A 517 54.19 -9.36 -20.65
C GLU A 517 53.32 -10.24 -19.77
N ILE A 518 52.25 -9.66 -19.22
CA ILE A 518 51.17 -10.33 -18.52
C ILE A 518 49.87 -10.12 -19.28
N PHE A 519 48.97 -11.10 -19.23
CA PHE A 519 47.71 -11.07 -19.95
C PHE A 519 46.62 -11.80 -19.17
N GLY A 520 45.37 -11.36 -19.32
CA GLY A 520 44.21 -12.01 -18.75
C GLY A 520 42.96 -11.78 -19.59
N GLY A 521 42.02 -12.73 -19.58
CA GLY A 521 40.80 -12.62 -20.34
C GLY A 521 40.06 -13.92 -20.60
N ASN A 522 39.22 -13.90 -21.63
CA ASN A 522 38.44 -15.08 -22.01
C ASN A 522 39.30 -16.18 -22.68
N ALA A 523 38.74 -17.39 -22.74
CA ALA A 523 39.45 -18.56 -23.31
C ALA A 523 39.91 -18.35 -24.75
N ALA A 524 39.10 -17.66 -25.58
CA ALA A 524 39.44 -17.41 -27.00
C ALA A 524 40.65 -16.50 -27.14
N PHE A 525 40.70 -15.43 -26.35
CA PHE A 525 41.83 -14.52 -26.32
C PHE A 525 43.13 -15.22 -25.85
N ILE A 526 43.02 -15.95 -24.73
CA ILE A 526 44.17 -16.64 -24.14
C ILE A 526 44.77 -17.72 -25.08
N ALA A 527 43.89 -18.43 -25.83
CA ALA A 527 44.34 -19.41 -26.82
C ALA A 527 45.19 -18.80 -27.95
N THR A 528 45.10 -17.47 -28.20
CA THR A 528 45.99 -16.76 -29.12
C THR A 528 47.39 -16.48 -28.58
N LYS A 529 47.57 -16.52 -27.26
CA LYS A 529 48.80 -16.18 -26.52
C LYS A 529 49.55 -17.44 -26.08
N VAL A 530 48.83 -18.42 -25.53
CA VAL A 530 49.41 -19.64 -24.95
C VAL A 530 48.51 -20.84 -25.14
N THR A 531 49.09 -22.02 -25.11
CA THR A 531 48.32 -23.28 -25.15
C THR A 531 47.65 -23.50 -23.78
N VAL A 532 46.32 -23.66 -23.75
CA VAL A 532 45.56 -23.97 -22.53
C VAL A 532 45.53 -25.47 -22.33
N PRO A 533 45.95 -26.02 -21.19
CA PRO A 533 45.85 -27.43 -20.89
C PRO A 533 44.40 -27.96 -20.96
N GLN A 534 44.20 -29.15 -21.54
CA GLN A 534 42.86 -29.72 -21.74
C GLN A 534 42.10 -29.92 -20.41
N ALA A 535 42.80 -30.27 -19.33
CA ALA A 535 42.19 -30.37 -18.00
C ALA A 535 41.60 -29.02 -17.55
N LEU A 536 42.33 -27.91 -17.70
CA LEU A 536 41.90 -26.61 -17.30
C LEU A 536 40.75 -26.05 -18.19
N GLN A 537 40.74 -26.46 -19.50
CA GLN A 537 39.60 -26.15 -20.38
C GLN A 537 38.34 -26.90 -19.92
N ALA A 538 38.45 -28.14 -19.49
CA ALA A 538 37.34 -28.91 -18.96
C ALA A 538 36.80 -28.30 -17.63
N ASP A 539 37.72 -27.90 -16.76
CA ASP A 539 37.35 -27.23 -15.51
C ASP A 539 36.66 -25.87 -15.76
N ALA A 540 37.20 -25.06 -16.67
CA ALA A 540 36.57 -23.80 -17.07
C ALA A 540 35.18 -24.02 -17.69
N ALA A 541 35.03 -25.04 -18.52
CA ALA A 541 33.71 -25.40 -19.08
C ALA A 541 32.73 -25.87 -17.99
N ARG A 542 33.19 -26.59 -16.98
CA ARG A 542 32.39 -26.99 -15.81
C ARG A 542 31.95 -25.74 -15.02
N LEU A 543 32.89 -24.84 -14.71
CA LEU A 543 32.59 -23.59 -14.00
C LEU A 543 31.60 -22.72 -14.78
N ALA A 544 31.77 -22.61 -16.10
CA ALA A 544 30.80 -21.90 -16.95
C ALA A 544 29.42 -22.57 -16.95
N ALA A 545 29.36 -23.91 -16.89
CA ALA A 545 28.09 -24.64 -16.74
C ALA A 545 27.44 -24.46 -15.38
N GLU A 546 28.19 -24.07 -14.34
CA GLU A 546 27.72 -23.70 -13.03
C GLU A 546 27.27 -22.23 -12.96
N GLY A 547 27.33 -21.47 -14.07
CA GLY A 547 26.93 -20.06 -14.11
C GLY A 547 28.05 -19.08 -13.73
N LYS A 548 29.30 -19.56 -13.61
CA LYS A 548 30.45 -18.73 -13.26
C LYS A 548 31.17 -18.23 -14.52
N THR A 549 31.89 -17.13 -14.43
CA THR A 549 32.71 -16.56 -15.51
C THR A 549 34.18 -16.91 -15.28
N PRO A 550 34.76 -17.89 -16.01
CA PRO A 550 36.16 -18.21 -15.89
C PRO A 550 37.02 -17.19 -16.61
N LEU A 551 37.95 -16.56 -15.90
CA LEU A 551 38.96 -15.64 -16.42
C LEU A 551 40.33 -16.34 -16.37
N PHE A 552 41.00 -16.39 -17.50
CA PHE A 552 42.32 -17.00 -17.62
C PHE A 552 43.41 -15.94 -17.45
N PHE A 553 44.46 -16.27 -16.72
CA PHE A 553 45.57 -15.36 -16.47
C PHE A 553 46.91 -16.05 -16.80
N GLY A 554 47.84 -15.29 -17.41
CA GLY A 554 49.14 -15.79 -17.77
C GLY A 554 50.17 -14.69 -17.87
N GLY A 555 51.42 -15.09 -17.92
CA GLY A 555 52.55 -14.18 -18.05
C GLY A 555 53.83 -14.89 -18.49
N ALA A 556 54.77 -14.15 -19.06
CA ALA A 556 56.06 -14.71 -19.57
C ALA A 556 55.89 -15.89 -20.55
N GLY A 557 54.82 -15.86 -21.37
CA GLY A 557 54.52 -16.92 -22.36
C GLY A 557 53.98 -18.23 -21.76
N ARG A 558 53.58 -18.28 -20.51
CA ARG A 558 52.91 -19.41 -19.85
C ARG A 558 51.57 -19.03 -19.22
N LEU A 559 50.69 -19.99 -19.20
CA LEU A 559 49.42 -19.85 -18.44
C LEU A 559 49.69 -20.08 -16.94
N LEU A 560 49.13 -19.26 -16.06
CA LEU A 560 49.23 -19.47 -14.61
C LEU A 560 47.98 -20.12 -14.02
N GLY A 561 46.81 -19.83 -14.56
CA GLY A 561 45.61 -20.47 -14.06
C GLY A 561 44.30 -19.76 -14.50
N VAL A 562 43.24 -20.13 -13.85
CA VAL A 562 41.87 -19.61 -14.05
C VAL A 562 41.33 -19.10 -12.72
N ILE A 563 40.72 -17.93 -12.72
CA ILE A 563 39.94 -17.38 -11.61
C ILE A 563 38.49 -17.29 -12.08
N ALA A 564 37.58 -17.94 -11.38
CA ALA A 564 36.16 -17.86 -11.66
C ALA A 564 35.49 -16.77 -10.81
N VAL A 565 34.72 -15.96 -11.48
CA VAL A 565 33.94 -14.87 -10.84
C VAL A 565 32.47 -15.09 -11.13
N ALA A 566 31.63 -14.96 -10.12
CA ALA A 566 30.17 -15.06 -10.27
C ALA A 566 29.44 -14.05 -9.39
N ASP A 567 28.26 -13.64 -9.86
CA ASP A 567 27.29 -12.96 -9.04
C ASP A 567 26.59 -14.00 -8.17
N THR A 568 26.87 -13.99 -6.88
CA THR A 568 26.45 -15.05 -5.93
C THR A 568 25.02 -14.84 -5.47
N LEU A 569 24.31 -15.94 -5.22
CA LEU A 569 22.99 -15.90 -4.60
C LEU A 569 23.06 -15.21 -3.23
N LYS A 570 22.06 -14.37 -2.90
CA LYS A 570 21.88 -13.90 -1.52
C LYS A 570 21.56 -15.10 -0.63
N GLU A 571 22.07 -15.08 0.59
CA GLU A 571 21.93 -16.19 1.54
C GLU A 571 20.45 -16.55 1.82
N ASP A 572 19.58 -15.54 1.83
CA ASP A 572 18.16 -15.68 2.13
C ASP A 572 17.30 -16.07 0.91
N SER A 573 17.81 -15.92 -0.34
CA SER A 573 17.02 -16.12 -1.57
C SER A 573 16.41 -17.51 -1.69
N PRO A 574 17.13 -18.62 -1.47
CA PRO A 574 16.53 -19.95 -1.58
C PRO A 574 15.46 -20.22 -0.53
N ARG A 575 15.58 -19.60 0.65
CA ARG A 575 14.57 -19.68 1.71
C ARG A 575 13.33 -18.88 1.34
N ALA A 576 13.50 -17.64 0.88
CA ALA A 576 12.40 -16.77 0.47
C ALA A 576 11.57 -17.37 -0.66
N ILE A 577 12.23 -17.99 -1.66
CA ILE A 577 11.57 -18.66 -2.77
C ILE A 577 10.74 -19.86 -2.27
N ARG A 578 11.29 -20.70 -1.38
CA ARG A 578 10.51 -21.78 -0.77
C ARG A 578 9.32 -21.29 0.06
N GLU A 579 9.45 -20.16 0.75
CA GLU A 579 8.33 -19.55 1.49
C GLU A 579 7.22 -19.09 0.55
N LEU A 580 7.54 -18.45 -0.59
CA LEU A 580 6.58 -18.06 -1.62
C LEU A 580 5.85 -19.27 -2.21
N GLN A 581 6.58 -20.32 -2.56
CA GLN A 581 6.01 -21.59 -3.05
C GLN A 581 5.12 -22.26 -1.99
N GLY A 582 5.53 -22.19 -0.70
CA GLY A 582 4.72 -22.65 0.43
C GLY A 582 3.39 -21.91 0.56
N MET A 583 3.32 -20.65 0.15
CA MET A 583 2.08 -19.86 0.07
C MET A 583 1.23 -20.19 -1.17
N GLY A 584 1.67 -21.09 -2.06
CA GLY A 584 1.03 -21.44 -3.32
C GLY A 584 1.24 -20.39 -4.42
N ILE A 585 2.35 -19.66 -4.38
CA ILE A 585 2.74 -18.65 -5.36
C ILE A 585 3.77 -19.27 -6.30
N ARG A 586 3.57 -19.14 -7.61
CA ARG A 586 4.54 -19.54 -8.63
C ARG A 586 5.65 -18.51 -8.71
N VAL A 587 6.89 -18.95 -8.66
CA VAL A 587 8.08 -18.09 -8.69
C VAL A 587 8.80 -18.24 -10.02
N VAL A 588 8.93 -17.14 -10.76
CA VAL A 588 9.55 -17.07 -12.10
C VAL A 588 10.78 -16.17 -12.02
N MET A 589 11.93 -16.63 -12.48
CA MET A 589 13.13 -15.80 -12.60
C MET A 589 13.23 -15.21 -14.00
N LEU A 590 13.49 -13.91 -14.11
CA LEU A 590 13.77 -13.19 -15.35
C LEU A 590 15.24 -12.79 -15.38
N THR A 591 15.91 -12.99 -16.52
CA THR A 591 17.30 -12.59 -16.68
C THR A 591 17.67 -12.34 -18.14
N GLY A 592 18.60 -11.40 -18.38
CA GLY A 592 19.23 -11.21 -19.70
C GLY A 592 20.31 -12.23 -20.01
N ASP A 593 20.71 -13.10 -19.07
CA ASP A 593 21.74 -14.11 -19.27
C ASP A 593 21.31 -15.16 -20.30
N ASN A 594 22.29 -15.87 -20.83
CA ASN A 594 22.03 -17.04 -21.66
C ASN A 594 21.33 -18.16 -20.86
N GLN A 595 20.61 -19.04 -21.58
CA GLN A 595 19.77 -20.08 -20.98
C GLN A 595 20.55 -21.00 -20.03
N ARG A 596 21.80 -21.38 -20.37
CA ARG A 596 22.60 -22.30 -19.54
C ARG A 596 22.93 -21.70 -18.17
N THR A 597 23.41 -20.47 -18.15
CA THR A 597 23.72 -19.74 -16.89
C THR A 597 22.46 -19.51 -16.06
N ALA A 598 21.38 -19.10 -16.73
CA ALA A 598 20.08 -18.86 -16.08
C ALA A 598 19.52 -20.12 -15.42
N ASP A 599 19.58 -21.27 -16.12
CA ASP A 599 19.11 -22.56 -15.58
C ASP A 599 19.94 -23.03 -14.38
N ALA A 600 21.26 -22.77 -14.40
CA ALA A 600 22.14 -23.11 -13.28
C ALA A 600 21.76 -22.32 -12.02
N ILE A 601 21.59 -21.00 -12.15
CA ILE A 601 21.19 -20.11 -11.05
C ILE A 601 19.77 -20.42 -10.60
N GLY A 602 18.83 -20.63 -11.53
CA GLY A 602 17.44 -20.96 -11.22
C GLY A 602 17.30 -22.26 -10.42
N ARG A 603 18.09 -23.29 -10.75
CA ARG A 603 18.15 -24.54 -9.98
C ARG A 603 18.72 -24.37 -8.59
N GLN A 604 19.77 -23.53 -8.43
CA GLN A 604 20.36 -23.25 -7.13
C GLN A 604 19.40 -22.43 -6.25
N ALA A 605 18.70 -21.45 -6.83
CA ALA A 605 17.72 -20.64 -6.16
C ALA A 605 16.41 -21.41 -5.84
N GLY A 606 16.06 -22.42 -6.66
CA GLY A 606 14.89 -23.26 -6.50
C GLY A 606 13.61 -22.64 -7.06
N VAL A 607 13.69 -21.80 -8.11
CA VAL A 607 12.52 -21.20 -8.77
C VAL A 607 11.75 -22.23 -9.60
N ASP A 608 10.46 -21.97 -9.85
CA ASP A 608 9.58 -22.86 -10.61
C ASP A 608 9.84 -22.76 -12.12
N GLU A 609 10.25 -21.60 -12.61
CA GLU A 609 10.47 -21.32 -14.03
C GLU A 609 11.58 -20.30 -14.23
N VAL A 610 12.30 -20.42 -15.32
CA VAL A 610 13.38 -19.52 -15.73
C VAL A 610 13.08 -19.00 -17.14
N ILE A 611 13.06 -17.68 -17.30
CA ILE A 611 12.94 -17.00 -18.60
C ILE A 611 14.23 -16.23 -18.84
N ALA A 612 15.07 -16.76 -19.71
CA ALA A 612 16.40 -16.26 -20.03
C ALA A 612 16.41 -15.42 -21.32
N GLY A 613 17.49 -14.66 -21.55
CA GLY A 613 17.69 -13.86 -22.76
C GLY A 613 16.73 -12.68 -22.87
N VAL A 614 16.15 -12.23 -21.76
CA VAL A 614 15.20 -11.13 -21.75
C VAL A 614 15.93 -9.79 -21.65
N LEU A 615 15.94 -9.03 -22.72
CA LEU A 615 16.45 -7.67 -22.75
C LEU A 615 15.60 -6.76 -21.84
N PRO A 616 16.13 -5.62 -21.35
CA PRO A 616 15.37 -4.70 -20.48
C PRO A 616 13.99 -4.34 -21.02
N ASP A 617 13.90 -3.98 -22.30
CA ASP A 617 12.65 -3.63 -22.98
C ASP A 617 11.68 -4.82 -23.13
N GLY A 618 12.20 -6.04 -23.13
CA GLY A 618 11.40 -7.27 -23.23
C GLY A 618 10.75 -7.71 -21.91
N LYS A 619 11.24 -7.24 -20.75
CA LYS A 619 10.71 -7.63 -19.43
C LYS A 619 9.23 -7.28 -19.27
N GLU A 620 8.81 -6.12 -19.78
CA GLU A 620 7.39 -5.69 -19.75
C GLU A 620 6.48 -6.68 -20.49
N ALA A 621 6.90 -7.12 -21.68
CA ALA A 621 6.13 -8.07 -22.48
C ALA A 621 6.01 -9.45 -21.79
N VAL A 622 7.05 -9.89 -21.07
CA VAL A 622 7.00 -11.12 -20.26
C VAL A 622 5.99 -10.96 -19.13
N ILE A 623 5.99 -9.83 -18.41
CA ILE A 623 5.02 -9.58 -17.34
C ILE A 623 3.60 -9.59 -17.90
N ARG A 624 3.35 -8.97 -19.05
CA ARG A 624 2.04 -8.98 -19.73
C ARG A 624 1.56 -10.40 -20.01
N ARG A 625 2.43 -11.26 -20.53
CA ARG A 625 2.13 -12.68 -20.78
C ARG A 625 1.83 -13.44 -19.49
N LEU A 626 2.58 -13.21 -18.41
CA LEU A 626 2.34 -13.85 -17.13
C LEU A 626 1.00 -13.42 -16.51
N GLN A 627 0.56 -12.17 -16.74
CA GLN A 627 -0.72 -11.65 -16.26
C GLN A 627 -1.94 -12.37 -16.88
N GLU A 628 -1.80 -13.00 -18.04
CA GLU A 628 -2.85 -13.85 -18.62
C GLU A 628 -3.14 -15.08 -17.77
N SER A 629 -2.13 -15.55 -17.01
CA SER A 629 -2.22 -16.73 -16.15
C SER A 629 -2.60 -16.39 -14.70
N GLY A 630 -2.49 -15.14 -14.26
CA GLY A 630 -2.81 -14.75 -12.90
C GLY A 630 -2.27 -13.39 -12.50
N LYS A 631 -2.46 -13.02 -11.21
CA LYS A 631 -1.98 -11.75 -10.66
C LYS A 631 -0.48 -11.81 -10.42
N VAL A 632 0.27 -10.91 -11.07
CA VAL A 632 1.73 -10.89 -11.09
C VAL A 632 2.29 -9.79 -10.20
N ALA A 633 3.21 -10.15 -9.31
CA ALA A 633 4.12 -9.22 -8.68
C ALA A 633 5.48 -9.26 -9.39
N MET A 634 6.02 -8.12 -9.79
CA MET A 634 7.40 -7.99 -10.28
C MET A 634 8.30 -7.48 -9.17
N VAL A 635 9.44 -8.12 -8.96
CA VAL A 635 10.45 -7.70 -7.99
C VAL A 635 11.75 -7.37 -8.72
N GLY A 636 12.28 -6.19 -8.51
CA GLY A 636 13.52 -5.72 -9.11
C GLY A 636 14.19 -4.62 -8.29
N ASP A 637 15.45 -4.29 -8.60
CA ASP A 637 16.25 -3.30 -7.87
C ASP A 637 16.68 -2.09 -8.74
N GLY A 638 16.55 -2.19 -10.05
CA GLY A 638 17.18 -1.32 -11.01
C GLY A 638 16.26 -0.47 -11.89
N ILE A 639 16.89 0.51 -12.55
CA ILE A 639 16.26 1.35 -13.57
C ILE A 639 15.72 0.50 -14.73
N ASN A 640 16.41 -0.60 -15.06
CA ASN A 640 16.04 -1.50 -16.15
C ASN A 640 14.72 -2.25 -15.91
N ASP A 641 14.27 -2.32 -14.66
CA ASP A 641 13.04 -3.03 -14.27
C ASP A 641 11.84 -2.10 -14.19
N ALA A 642 12.03 -0.78 -14.22
CA ALA A 642 10.95 0.20 -14.04
C ALA A 642 9.74 -0.01 -14.96
N PRO A 643 9.89 -0.32 -16.27
CA PRO A 643 8.75 -0.64 -17.13
C PRO A 643 8.00 -1.90 -16.68
N ALA A 644 8.72 -2.94 -16.25
CA ALA A 644 8.14 -4.19 -15.78
C ALA A 644 7.48 -4.03 -14.41
N LEU A 645 8.08 -3.25 -13.49
CA LEU A 645 7.50 -2.89 -12.19
C LEU A 645 6.18 -2.15 -12.35
N THR A 646 6.15 -1.15 -13.23
CA THR A 646 4.92 -0.38 -13.52
C THR A 646 3.85 -1.23 -14.21
N ARG A 647 4.25 -2.18 -15.06
CA ARG A 647 3.31 -3.04 -15.79
C ARG A 647 2.65 -4.09 -14.91
N ALA A 648 3.34 -4.62 -13.92
CA ALA A 648 2.85 -5.68 -13.04
C ALA A 648 1.57 -5.26 -12.30
N ASP A 649 0.79 -6.23 -11.77
CA ASP A 649 -0.32 -5.93 -10.86
C ASP A 649 0.17 -5.31 -9.56
N ILE A 650 1.42 -5.59 -9.19
CA ILE A 650 2.15 -4.97 -8.09
C ILE A 650 3.65 -4.95 -8.40
N GLY A 651 4.25 -3.78 -8.40
CA GLY A 651 5.70 -3.61 -8.50
C GLY A 651 6.32 -3.53 -7.11
N ILE A 652 7.40 -4.28 -6.88
CA ILE A 652 8.13 -4.34 -5.61
C ILE A 652 9.59 -3.98 -5.88
N ALA A 653 10.05 -2.84 -5.37
CA ALA A 653 11.46 -2.47 -5.39
C ALA A 653 12.17 -3.04 -4.16
N ILE A 654 13.32 -3.69 -4.37
CA ILE A 654 14.13 -4.29 -3.30
C ILE A 654 15.42 -3.50 -3.06
N GLY A 655 15.74 -3.27 -1.77
CA GLY A 655 16.85 -2.44 -1.35
C GLY A 655 16.55 -0.94 -1.45
N ALA A 656 17.41 -0.10 -0.92
CA ALA A 656 17.37 1.34 -1.14
C ALA A 656 17.78 1.68 -2.60
N GLY A 657 17.02 1.06 -3.55
CA GLY A 657 17.28 1.09 -4.97
C GLY A 657 17.41 2.48 -5.56
N THR A 658 17.56 2.57 -6.87
CA THR A 658 17.58 3.86 -7.56
C THR A 658 16.24 4.58 -7.37
N ASP A 659 16.27 5.91 -7.30
CA ASP A 659 15.06 6.73 -7.16
C ASP A 659 14.00 6.36 -8.22
N VAL A 660 14.44 5.96 -9.42
CA VAL A 660 13.57 5.53 -10.53
C VAL A 660 12.84 4.22 -10.22
N ALA A 661 13.52 3.23 -9.61
CA ALA A 661 12.86 1.97 -9.22
C ALA A 661 11.87 2.20 -8.06
N ILE A 662 12.26 3.06 -7.10
CA ILE A 662 11.37 3.49 -6.02
C ILE A 662 10.13 4.16 -6.60
N ASP A 663 10.26 5.06 -7.58
CA ASP A 663 9.12 5.76 -8.19
C ASP A 663 8.20 4.83 -8.99
N ALA A 664 8.75 3.84 -9.68
CA ALA A 664 7.99 2.89 -10.49
C ALA A 664 7.26 1.82 -9.67
N ALA A 665 7.75 1.48 -8.46
CA ALA A 665 7.20 0.41 -7.64
C ALA A 665 6.00 0.85 -6.80
N ASP A 666 5.14 -0.09 -6.45
CA ASP A 666 4.01 0.06 -5.51
C ASP A 666 4.41 -0.23 -4.07
N VAL A 667 5.40 -1.09 -3.89
CA VAL A 667 5.96 -1.50 -2.60
C VAL A 667 7.47 -1.30 -2.63
N VAL A 668 8.00 -0.70 -1.59
CA VAL A 668 9.45 -0.49 -1.42
C VAL A 668 9.91 -1.28 -0.21
N LEU A 669 10.88 -2.17 -0.42
CA LEU A 669 11.56 -2.91 0.63
C LEU A 669 12.87 -2.22 0.94
N MET A 670 12.99 -1.67 2.14
CA MET A 670 14.17 -0.90 2.55
C MET A 670 15.44 -1.75 2.67
N ASN A 671 15.26 -3.02 3.03
CA ASN A 671 16.35 -3.99 3.09
C ASN A 671 16.56 -4.65 1.74
N SER A 672 17.82 -5.00 1.45
CA SER A 672 18.15 -5.75 0.23
C SER A 672 17.95 -7.27 0.42
N LYS A 673 16.94 -7.69 1.22
CA LYS A 673 16.64 -9.10 1.51
C LYS A 673 15.43 -9.59 0.74
N LEU A 674 15.59 -10.71 0.02
CA LEU A 674 14.48 -11.32 -0.70
C LEU A 674 13.39 -11.85 0.25
N SER A 675 13.75 -12.20 1.49
CA SER A 675 12.81 -12.64 2.54
C SER A 675 11.74 -11.61 2.92
N ASP A 676 11.94 -10.33 2.59
CA ASP A 676 10.94 -9.29 2.83
C ASP A 676 9.80 -9.33 1.79
N VAL A 677 9.98 -9.98 0.63
CA VAL A 677 8.91 -10.19 -0.36
C VAL A 677 7.81 -11.10 0.20
N PRO A 678 8.10 -12.34 0.67
CA PRO A 678 7.07 -13.15 1.33
C PRO A 678 6.50 -12.47 2.58
N ALA A 679 7.30 -11.70 3.34
CA ALA A 679 6.82 -10.94 4.50
C ALA A 679 5.79 -9.86 4.10
N ALA A 680 6.03 -9.11 3.02
CA ALA A 680 5.09 -8.11 2.47
C ALA A 680 3.76 -8.74 2.03
N ILE A 681 3.81 -9.86 1.31
CA ILE A 681 2.62 -10.60 0.87
C ILE A 681 1.86 -11.17 2.09
N ARG A 682 2.56 -11.68 3.09
CA ARG A 682 1.99 -12.22 4.33
C ARG A 682 1.27 -11.13 5.14
N LEU A 683 1.89 -9.96 5.28
CA LEU A 683 1.31 -8.78 5.91
C LEU A 683 0.03 -8.35 5.20
N SER A 684 0.07 -8.24 3.88
CA SER A 684 -1.08 -7.90 3.06
C SER A 684 -2.24 -8.90 3.25
N ARG A 685 -1.96 -10.21 3.18
CA ARG A 685 -2.97 -11.27 3.40
C ARG A 685 -3.56 -11.21 4.82
N ALA A 686 -2.73 -10.94 5.83
CA ALA A 686 -3.20 -10.77 7.20
C ALA A 686 -4.10 -9.55 7.35
N THR A 687 -3.73 -8.42 6.74
CA THR A 687 -4.52 -7.19 6.74
C THR A 687 -5.85 -7.38 6.02
N LEU A 688 -5.87 -8.03 4.84
CA LEU A 688 -7.10 -8.36 4.12
C LEU A 688 -8.04 -9.26 4.93
N ARG A 689 -7.50 -10.28 5.60
CA ARG A 689 -8.28 -11.14 6.49
C ARG A 689 -8.89 -10.33 7.63
N ASN A 690 -8.09 -9.47 8.25
CA ASN A 690 -8.55 -8.59 9.32
C ASN A 690 -9.67 -7.64 8.85
N ILE A 691 -9.58 -7.10 7.62
CA ILE A 691 -10.64 -6.29 7.01
C ILE A 691 -11.93 -7.11 6.87
N HIS A 692 -11.86 -8.34 6.35
CA HIS A 692 -13.03 -9.20 6.22
C HIS A 692 -13.67 -9.54 7.58
N GLU A 693 -12.85 -9.82 8.60
CA GLU A 693 -13.31 -10.05 9.97
C GLU A 693 -13.99 -8.78 10.55
N ASN A 694 -13.40 -7.60 10.31
CA ASN A 694 -13.98 -6.33 10.74
C ASN A 694 -15.31 -6.05 10.05
N LEU A 695 -15.43 -6.29 8.75
CA LEU A 695 -16.67 -6.14 8.00
C LEU A 695 -17.74 -7.12 8.50
N PHE A 696 -17.36 -8.38 8.77
CA PHE A 696 -18.26 -9.36 9.36
C PHE A 696 -18.82 -8.86 10.70
N TRP A 697 -17.98 -8.41 11.63
CA TRP A 697 -18.43 -7.86 12.91
C TRP A 697 -19.28 -6.61 12.75
N ALA A 698 -18.96 -5.73 11.80
CA ALA A 698 -19.75 -4.53 11.54
C ALA A 698 -21.16 -4.83 11.03
N PHE A 699 -21.36 -5.93 10.27
CA PHE A 699 -22.65 -6.30 9.71
C PHE A 699 -23.49 -7.20 10.61
N ILE A 700 -22.88 -8.18 11.30
CA ILE A 700 -23.62 -9.22 12.01
C ILE A 700 -24.53 -8.65 13.10
N TYR A 701 -24.09 -7.58 13.80
CA TYR A 701 -24.91 -6.86 14.80
C TYR A 701 -26.18 -6.29 14.18
N ASN A 702 -26.11 -5.76 12.97
CA ASN A 702 -27.26 -5.21 12.25
C ASN A 702 -28.19 -6.30 11.72
N VAL A 703 -27.63 -7.36 11.16
CA VAL A 703 -28.41 -8.51 10.62
C VAL A 703 -29.26 -9.18 11.70
N ILE A 704 -28.73 -9.32 12.91
CA ILE A 704 -29.45 -9.89 14.04
C ILE A 704 -30.33 -8.84 14.72
N GLY A 705 -29.80 -7.63 14.89
CA GLY A 705 -30.41 -6.58 15.68
C GLY A 705 -31.64 -5.96 15.04
N ILE A 706 -31.66 -5.75 13.72
CA ILE A 706 -32.80 -5.13 13.03
C ILE A 706 -34.08 -5.96 13.16
N PRO A 707 -34.11 -7.28 12.90
CA PRO A 707 -35.30 -8.11 13.10
C PRO A 707 -35.76 -8.16 14.57
N LEU A 708 -34.80 -8.21 15.52
CA LEU A 708 -35.09 -8.14 16.95
C LEU A 708 -35.76 -6.81 17.33
N ALA A 709 -35.20 -5.68 16.87
CA ALA A 709 -35.71 -4.34 17.12
C ALA A 709 -37.07 -4.12 16.46
N ALA A 710 -37.28 -4.63 15.25
CA ALA A 710 -38.55 -4.59 14.57
C ALA A 710 -39.66 -5.42 15.26
N GLY A 711 -39.30 -6.28 16.21
CA GLY A 711 -40.25 -7.08 16.98
C GLY A 711 -40.65 -8.42 16.33
N VAL A 712 -39.93 -8.90 15.33
CA VAL A 712 -40.20 -10.17 14.64
C VAL A 712 -40.25 -11.34 15.62
N PHE A 713 -39.44 -11.31 16.70
CA PHE A 713 -39.29 -12.37 17.68
C PHE A 713 -40.11 -12.16 18.97
N ILE A 714 -41.01 -11.17 19.01
CA ILE A 714 -41.88 -10.92 20.15
C ILE A 714 -42.74 -12.16 20.48
N PRO A 715 -43.26 -12.92 19.49
CA PRO A 715 -44.00 -14.14 19.78
C PRO A 715 -43.18 -15.21 20.53
N LEU A 716 -41.88 -15.14 20.47
CA LEU A 716 -40.93 -15.99 21.21
C LEU A 716 -40.47 -15.37 22.53
N GLY A 717 -41.07 -14.27 22.96
CA GLY A 717 -40.74 -13.57 24.21
C GLY A 717 -39.45 -12.69 24.12
N LEU A 718 -38.86 -12.54 22.93
CA LEU A 718 -37.65 -11.77 22.72
C LEU A 718 -37.99 -10.36 22.27
N THR A 719 -37.68 -9.37 23.10
CA THR A 719 -37.85 -7.94 22.81
C THR A 719 -36.54 -7.20 22.95
N LEU A 720 -36.27 -6.24 22.09
CA LEU A 720 -35.10 -5.36 22.16
C LEU A 720 -35.54 -3.94 22.56
N ASN A 721 -35.04 -3.48 23.69
CA ASN A 721 -35.16 -2.09 24.10
C ASN A 721 -34.13 -1.23 23.35
N PRO A 722 -34.44 0.02 22.92
CA PRO A 722 -33.52 0.94 22.27
C PRO A 722 -32.17 1.13 23.00
N MET A 723 -32.17 1.07 24.33
CA MET A 723 -30.94 1.17 25.15
C MET A 723 -29.94 0.05 24.87
N PHE A 724 -30.41 -1.22 24.86
CA PHE A 724 -29.54 -2.36 24.53
C PHE A 724 -29.05 -2.31 23.10
N GLY A 725 -29.87 -1.79 22.18
CA GLY A 725 -29.45 -1.50 20.80
C GLY A 725 -28.26 -0.53 20.73
N ALA A 726 -28.34 0.59 21.45
CA ALA A 726 -27.25 1.59 21.49
C ALA A 726 -25.96 1.03 22.13
N ALA A 727 -26.09 0.21 23.19
CA ALA A 727 -24.96 -0.45 23.83
C ALA A 727 -24.28 -1.45 22.89
N ALA A 728 -25.05 -2.29 22.19
CA ALA A 728 -24.53 -3.24 21.20
C ALA A 728 -23.76 -2.55 20.07
N MET A 729 -24.27 -1.41 19.58
CA MET A 729 -23.59 -0.62 18.55
C MET A 729 -22.25 -0.04 19.03
N SER A 730 -22.18 0.45 20.26
CA SER A 730 -20.94 0.94 20.86
C SER A 730 -19.90 -0.19 20.97
N LEU A 731 -20.35 -1.40 21.36
CA LEU A 731 -19.51 -2.59 21.45
C LEU A 731 -19.01 -3.07 20.08
N SER A 732 -19.84 -2.95 19.03
CA SER A 732 -19.45 -3.28 17.65
C SER A 732 -18.23 -2.48 17.20
N SER A 733 -18.22 -1.16 17.42
CA SER A 733 -17.06 -0.32 17.07
C SER A 733 -15.81 -0.70 17.87
N PHE A 734 -15.97 -1.04 19.16
CA PHE A 734 -14.87 -1.51 19.98
C PHE A 734 -14.27 -2.83 19.45
N CYS A 735 -15.11 -3.79 19.06
CA CYS A 735 -14.69 -5.08 18.51
C CYS A 735 -13.87 -4.89 17.22
N VAL A 736 -14.35 -4.06 16.29
CA VAL A 736 -13.65 -3.77 15.01
C VAL A 736 -12.26 -3.20 15.26
N VAL A 737 -12.15 -2.20 16.14
CA VAL A 737 -10.85 -1.57 16.39
C VAL A 737 -9.90 -2.51 17.14
N SER A 738 -10.41 -3.24 18.14
CA SER A 738 -9.60 -4.21 18.89
C SER A 738 -9.08 -5.32 17.97
N ASN A 739 -9.90 -5.78 17.03
CA ASN A 739 -9.47 -6.75 16.02
C ASN A 739 -8.40 -6.17 15.10
N ALA A 740 -8.54 -4.93 14.64
CA ALA A 740 -7.52 -4.28 13.82
C ALA A 740 -6.19 -4.11 14.57
N LEU A 741 -6.22 -3.70 15.84
CA LEU A 741 -5.02 -3.57 16.66
C LEU A 741 -4.29 -4.91 16.91
N ARG A 742 -5.00 -6.05 16.79
CA ARG A 742 -4.40 -7.39 16.89
C ARG A 742 -3.32 -7.62 15.82
N LEU A 743 -3.38 -6.91 14.67
CA LEU A 743 -2.34 -6.97 13.64
C LEU A 743 -0.96 -6.56 14.18
N ASN A 744 -0.85 -5.70 15.19
CA ASN A 744 0.44 -5.33 15.80
C ASN A 744 1.16 -6.51 16.47
N LEU A 745 0.45 -7.61 16.75
CA LEU A 745 0.99 -8.84 17.32
C LEU A 745 1.35 -9.88 16.26
N PHE A 746 1.20 -9.52 14.97
CA PHE A 746 1.45 -10.44 13.87
C PHE A 746 2.94 -10.49 13.54
N ASP A 747 3.50 -11.70 13.53
CA ASP A 747 4.88 -11.96 13.13
C ASP A 747 4.96 -12.16 11.61
N LEU A 748 5.64 -11.25 10.92
CA LEU A 748 5.77 -11.21 9.46
C LEU A 748 6.63 -12.34 8.90
N HIS A 749 7.58 -12.83 9.69
CA HIS A 749 8.56 -13.84 9.26
C HIS A 749 8.15 -15.27 9.65
N SER A 750 7.02 -15.43 10.35
CA SER A 750 6.49 -16.73 10.74
C SER A 750 5.65 -17.36 9.63
N THR A 751 6.04 -18.56 9.19
CA THR A 751 5.32 -19.35 8.16
C THR A 751 4.11 -20.11 8.72
N LYS A 752 3.89 -20.13 10.04
CA LYS A 752 2.85 -20.94 10.72
C LYS A 752 1.42 -20.68 10.23
N HIS A 753 1.14 -19.51 9.69
CA HIS A 753 -0.20 -19.10 9.27
C HIS A 753 -0.35 -19.00 7.74
N ASP A 754 0.64 -19.47 6.99
CA ASP A 754 0.61 -19.43 5.53
C ASP A 754 -0.49 -20.37 5.01
N ARG A 755 -1.36 -19.82 4.16
CA ARG A 755 -2.39 -20.58 3.45
C ARG A 755 -2.03 -20.64 1.99
N LYS A 756 -2.06 -21.84 1.40
CA LYS A 756 -1.88 -22.00 -0.05
C LYS A 756 -2.95 -21.20 -0.79
N ALA A 757 -2.54 -20.33 -1.68
CA ALA A 757 -3.42 -19.75 -2.69
C ALA A 757 -3.96 -20.90 -3.58
N LYS A 758 -5.09 -20.68 -4.25
CA LYS A 758 -5.52 -21.64 -5.31
C LYS A 758 -4.42 -21.66 -6.36
N THR A 759 -3.76 -22.79 -6.52
CA THR A 759 -2.70 -23.00 -7.51
C THR A 759 -3.27 -22.70 -8.90
N VAL A 760 -2.66 -21.78 -9.61
CA VAL A 760 -2.91 -21.57 -11.04
C VAL A 760 -2.10 -22.65 -11.75
N SER A 761 -2.79 -23.58 -12.39
CA SER A 761 -2.12 -24.59 -13.24
C SER A 761 -1.36 -23.86 -14.35
N ALA A 762 -0.08 -24.16 -14.49
CA ALA A 762 0.69 -23.65 -15.62
C ALA A 762 -0.01 -24.07 -16.93
N PRO A 763 -0.22 -23.17 -17.89
CA PRO A 763 -0.49 -23.59 -19.25
C PRO A 763 0.71 -24.44 -19.71
N ALA A 764 0.43 -25.57 -20.34
CA ALA A 764 1.48 -26.44 -20.87
C ALA A 764 2.45 -25.61 -21.71
N ALA A 765 3.74 -25.70 -21.37
CA ALA A 765 4.78 -24.98 -22.06
C ALA A 765 4.79 -25.39 -23.54
N SER A 766 4.36 -24.49 -24.41
CA SER A 766 4.73 -24.54 -25.81
C SER A 766 6.16 -24.02 -25.93
N PRO A 767 7.07 -24.77 -26.53
CA PRO A 767 8.44 -24.29 -26.72
C PRO A 767 8.41 -23.01 -27.57
N ALA A 768 9.11 -21.99 -27.10
CA ALA A 768 9.34 -20.76 -27.84
C ALA A 768 10.10 -21.08 -29.15
N PRO A 769 9.78 -20.43 -30.26
CA PRO A 769 10.60 -20.54 -31.47
C PRO A 769 11.92 -19.84 -31.24
N VAL A 770 13.00 -20.63 -31.25
CA VAL A 770 14.37 -20.16 -31.30
C VAL A 770 14.59 -19.52 -32.67
N ALA A 771 14.93 -18.24 -32.70
CA ALA A 771 15.50 -17.65 -33.90
C ALA A 771 16.95 -18.13 -34.04
N GLU A 772 17.20 -19.13 -34.87
CA GLU A 772 18.52 -19.44 -35.39
C GLU A 772 18.73 -18.62 -36.67
N GLU A 773 19.65 -17.66 -36.61
CA GLU A 773 20.37 -17.21 -37.80
C GLU A 773 21.55 -18.15 -38.05
N THR A 774 21.49 -18.96 -39.08
CA THR A 774 22.70 -19.48 -39.74
C THR A 774 22.49 -19.43 -41.24
N ALA A 775 23.46 -18.82 -41.88
CA ALA A 775 23.63 -18.77 -43.30
C ALA A 775 24.07 -20.11 -43.90
N GLU A 776 23.68 -20.32 -45.16
CA GLU A 776 24.19 -21.22 -46.19
C GLU A 776 23.97 -22.73 -46.02
N ASP A 777 23.05 -23.31 -46.75
CA ASP A 777 23.33 -24.04 -47.96
C ASP A 777 22.06 -24.46 -48.74
N LYS A 778 22.18 -24.38 -50.08
CA LYS A 778 21.19 -24.73 -51.06
C LYS A 778 21.03 -26.24 -51.22
N GLU A 779 19.83 -26.64 -51.55
CA GLU A 779 19.38 -27.59 -52.55
C GLU A 779 18.38 -28.66 -52.11
N ASN A 780 17.18 -28.52 -52.77
CA ASN A 780 16.30 -29.61 -53.24
C ASN A 780 15.60 -30.60 -52.28
N HIS A 781 14.30 -30.51 -52.13
CA HIS A 781 13.24 -31.19 -52.91
C HIS A 781 11.84 -30.98 -52.28
N GLU A 782 10.98 -30.48 -53.10
CA GLU A 782 9.55 -30.74 -53.40
C GLU A 782 8.61 -31.35 -52.33
N ASN A 783 7.51 -30.50 -52.11
CA ASN A 783 6.09 -30.87 -51.98
C ASN A 783 5.57 -31.46 -50.68
N ILE A 784 4.72 -30.70 -50.02
CA ILE A 784 3.21 -30.71 -50.14
C ILE A 784 2.60 -29.50 -49.39
N HIS A 785 1.77 -28.80 -50.14
CA HIS A 785 1.00 -27.60 -49.76
C HIS A 785 -0.02 -27.86 -48.67
N GLN A 786 -0.15 -26.90 -47.71
CA GLN A 786 -1.42 -26.29 -47.31
C GLN A 786 -1.13 -24.83 -47.00
N GLU A 787 -1.48 -23.94 -47.90
CA GLU A 787 -1.36 -22.49 -47.80
C GLU A 787 -2.44 -22.00 -46.81
N ASP A 788 -2.02 -21.41 -45.68
CA ASP A 788 -2.86 -20.49 -44.90
C ASP A 788 -2.65 -19.11 -45.51
N ASN A 789 -3.59 -18.70 -46.35
CA ASN A 789 -3.54 -17.48 -47.17
C ASN A 789 -3.99 -16.27 -46.35
N THR A 790 -3.18 -15.82 -45.36
CA THR A 790 -3.42 -14.60 -44.61
C THR A 790 -2.62 -13.45 -45.19
N MET A 791 -3.32 -12.55 -45.94
CA MET A 791 -2.71 -11.30 -46.41
C MET A 791 -2.71 -10.26 -45.30
N LYS A 792 -1.55 -9.67 -45.02
CA LYS A 792 -1.41 -8.53 -44.11
C LYS A 792 -1.27 -7.24 -44.90
N LYS A 793 -2.02 -6.19 -44.50
CA LYS A 793 -1.90 -4.84 -45.04
C LYS A 793 -1.62 -3.85 -43.92
N THR A 794 -0.74 -2.89 -44.18
CA THR A 794 -0.42 -1.83 -43.23
C THR A 794 -1.03 -0.52 -43.72
N MET A 795 -1.85 0.14 -42.91
CA MET A 795 -2.47 1.42 -43.16
C MET A 795 -1.77 2.51 -42.36
N HIS A 796 -1.45 3.62 -43.00
CA HIS A 796 -0.96 4.82 -42.33
C HIS A 796 -2.14 5.79 -42.07
N ILE A 797 -2.35 6.15 -40.78
CA ILE A 797 -3.53 6.89 -40.34
C ILE A 797 -3.11 8.15 -39.59
N GLU A 798 -3.59 9.30 -40.05
CA GLU A 798 -3.38 10.60 -39.43
C GLU A 798 -4.59 10.98 -38.55
N GLY A 799 -4.32 11.57 -37.35
CA GLY A 799 -5.35 12.10 -36.48
C GLY A 799 -5.61 11.25 -35.21
N MET A 800 -4.97 10.09 -35.06
CA MET A 800 -5.05 9.29 -33.81
C MET A 800 -4.16 9.89 -32.72
N MET A 801 -4.75 10.38 -31.63
CA MET A 801 -4.02 11.07 -30.56
C MET A 801 -3.90 10.29 -29.24
N CYS A 802 -4.61 9.16 -29.08
CA CYS A 802 -4.64 8.40 -27.81
C CYS A 802 -5.14 6.97 -28.00
N GLY A 803 -4.99 6.12 -26.97
CA GLY A 803 -5.46 4.73 -26.99
C GLY A 803 -6.98 4.55 -27.20
N HIS A 804 -7.81 5.58 -26.97
CA HIS A 804 -9.25 5.55 -27.32
C HIS A 804 -9.45 5.63 -28.83
N CYS A 805 -8.59 6.37 -29.54
CA CYS A 805 -8.60 6.45 -31.01
C CYS A 805 -8.20 5.09 -31.62
N GLU A 806 -7.17 4.41 -31.04
CA GLU A 806 -6.77 3.05 -31.43
C GLU A 806 -7.93 2.07 -31.31
N ALA A 807 -8.61 2.05 -30.17
CA ALA A 807 -9.72 1.14 -29.92
C ALA A 807 -10.89 1.39 -30.87
N ARG A 808 -11.12 2.63 -31.28
CA ARG A 808 -12.19 3.03 -32.21
C ARG A 808 -11.88 2.59 -33.63
N VAL A 809 -10.67 2.84 -34.09
CA VAL A 809 -10.19 2.40 -35.41
C VAL A 809 -10.12 0.87 -35.48
N LYS A 810 -9.59 0.21 -34.47
CA LYS A 810 -9.53 -1.24 -34.35
C LYS A 810 -10.92 -1.86 -34.48
N LYS A 811 -11.89 -1.36 -33.71
CA LYS A 811 -13.28 -1.85 -33.76
C LYS A 811 -13.95 -1.65 -35.12
N ALA A 812 -13.64 -0.55 -35.79
CA ALA A 812 -14.18 -0.28 -37.14
C ALA A 812 -13.59 -1.23 -38.19
N LEU A 813 -12.30 -1.52 -38.12
CA LEU A 813 -11.65 -2.45 -39.05
C LEU A 813 -12.06 -3.91 -38.77
N GLU A 814 -12.15 -4.32 -37.53
CA GLU A 814 -12.59 -5.68 -37.13
C GLU A 814 -14.10 -5.92 -37.33
N ALA A 815 -14.87 -4.87 -37.59
CA ALA A 815 -16.29 -4.99 -38.00
C ALA A 815 -16.47 -5.44 -39.46
N LEU A 816 -15.42 -5.40 -40.29
CA LEU A 816 -15.44 -5.89 -41.67
C LEU A 816 -15.30 -7.43 -41.66
N PRO A 817 -16.18 -8.18 -42.36
CA PRO A 817 -16.20 -9.64 -42.32
C PRO A 817 -14.91 -10.31 -42.79
N ALA A 818 -14.12 -9.64 -43.60
CA ALA A 818 -12.86 -10.16 -44.17
C ALA A 818 -11.61 -9.80 -43.33
N VAL A 819 -11.78 -9.08 -42.19
CA VAL A 819 -10.68 -8.73 -41.28
C VAL A 819 -10.72 -9.70 -40.10
N SER A 820 -9.68 -10.50 -39.97
CA SER A 820 -9.52 -11.43 -38.83
C SER A 820 -8.94 -10.75 -37.59
N GLU A 821 -8.04 -9.78 -37.78
CA GLU A 821 -7.39 -9.04 -36.69
C GLU A 821 -6.91 -7.68 -37.21
N ALA A 822 -7.02 -6.65 -36.37
CA ALA A 822 -6.43 -5.35 -36.60
C ALA A 822 -5.58 -4.91 -35.42
N VAL A 823 -4.30 -4.60 -35.64
CA VAL A 823 -3.37 -4.04 -34.66
C VAL A 823 -3.14 -2.58 -34.99
N VAL A 824 -3.66 -1.68 -34.14
CA VAL A 824 -3.64 -0.22 -34.36
C VAL A 824 -2.72 0.44 -33.32
N SER A 825 -1.87 1.38 -33.77
CA SER A 825 -0.97 2.15 -32.92
C SER A 825 -1.08 3.65 -33.21
N HIS A 826 -1.51 4.43 -32.22
CA HIS A 826 -1.56 5.91 -32.33
C HIS A 826 -0.18 6.54 -32.28
N THR A 827 0.79 5.90 -31.61
CA THR A 827 2.18 6.38 -31.53
C THR A 827 2.93 6.19 -32.83
N ALA A 828 2.66 5.11 -33.57
CA ALA A 828 3.22 4.86 -34.90
C ALA A 828 2.38 5.46 -36.04
N GLY A 829 1.14 5.86 -35.76
CA GLY A 829 0.20 6.33 -36.78
C GLY A 829 -0.20 5.22 -37.77
N THR A 830 -0.21 3.95 -37.35
CA THR A 830 -0.41 2.81 -38.27
C THR A 830 -1.48 1.83 -37.73
N ALA A 831 -2.14 1.15 -38.68
CA ALA A 831 -2.96 -0.03 -38.42
C ALA A 831 -2.52 -1.18 -39.33
N VAL A 832 -2.14 -2.31 -38.74
CA VAL A 832 -1.82 -3.56 -39.46
C VAL A 832 -3.06 -4.44 -39.43
N VAL A 833 -3.58 -4.77 -40.59
CA VAL A 833 -4.83 -5.53 -40.76
C VAL A 833 -4.50 -6.89 -41.38
N THR A 834 -4.94 -7.95 -40.74
CA THR A 834 -4.85 -9.34 -41.23
C THR A 834 -6.17 -9.71 -41.89
N LEU A 835 -6.13 -10.06 -43.17
CA LEU A 835 -7.29 -10.33 -44.02
C LEU A 835 -7.44 -11.83 -44.27
N THR A 836 -8.67 -12.33 -44.17
CA THR A 836 -9.02 -13.72 -44.54
C THR A 836 -9.38 -13.86 -46.04
N GLU A 837 -9.76 -12.78 -46.68
CA GLU A 837 -10.12 -12.68 -48.09
C GLU A 837 -9.60 -11.36 -48.67
N ASN A 838 -9.48 -11.29 -50.02
CA ASN A 838 -9.04 -10.06 -50.67
C ASN A 838 -10.12 -8.99 -50.59
N VAL A 839 -9.89 -7.93 -49.85
CA VAL A 839 -10.82 -6.79 -49.67
C VAL A 839 -10.38 -5.60 -50.52
N ASP A 840 -11.34 -4.85 -51.06
CA ASP A 840 -11.05 -3.59 -51.74
C ASP A 840 -10.42 -2.58 -50.77
N ILE A 841 -9.29 -2.02 -51.16
CA ILE A 841 -8.55 -1.02 -50.37
C ILE A 841 -9.43 0.17 -49.98
N GLU A 842 -10.38 0.56 -50.84
CA GLU A 842 -11.32 1.64 -50.56
C GLU A 842 -12.31 1.31 -49.44
N GLU A 843 -12.59 0.03 -49.19
CA GLU A 843 -13.48 -0.41 -48.10
C GLU A 843 -12.80 -0.32 -46.73
N LEU A 844 -11.52 -0.71 -46.66
CA LEU A 844 -10.68 -0.54 -45.46
C LEU A 844 -10.47 0.94 -45.14
N LYS A 845 -10.19 1.76 -46.19
CA LYS A 845 -10.00 3.17 -46.02
C LYS A 845 -11.27 3.87 -45.52
N LYS A 846 -12.42 3.55 -46.11
CA LYS A 846 -13.71 4.09 -45.70
C LYS A 846 -14.09 3.74 -44.27
N ALA A 847 -13.81 2.52 -43.82
CA ALA A 847 -14.06 2.10 -42.42
C ALA A 847 -13.32 2.97 -41.41
N VAL A 848 -12.12 3.44 -41.75
CA VAL A 848 -11.33 4.33 -40.89
C VAL A 848 -11.76 5.78 -41.02
N GLU A 849 -12.06 6.24 -42.27
CA GLU A 849 -12.49 7.62 -42.53
C GLU A 849 -13.89 7.92 -41.98
N ASP A 850 -14.78 6.94 -41.91
CA ASP A 850 -16.10 7.03 -41.28
C ASP A 850 -16.00 7.24 -39.75
N GLN A 851 -14.79 7.07 -39.14
CA GLN A 851 -14.51 7.36 -37.74
C GLN A 851 -13.81 8.71 -37.53
N ASP A 852 -13.81 9.60 -38.54
CA ASP A 852 -13.18 10.92 -38.56
C ASP A 852 -11.63 10.91 -38.51
N TYR A 853 -10.99 9.83 -38.97
CA TYR A 853 -9.55 9.75 -39.19
C TYR A 853 -9.19 9.73 -40.66
N LYS A 854 -7.97 10.20 -41.02
CA LYS A 854 -7.52 10.29 -42.39
C LYS A 854 -6.51 9.19 -42.70
N VAL A 855 -6.75 8.40 -43.73
CA VAL A 855 -5.82 7.38 -44.23
C VAL A 855 -4.87 8.00 -45.24
N LEU A 856 -3.57 7.96 -44.98
CA LEU A 856 -2.50 8.53 -45.81
C LEU A 856 -2.03 7.55 -46.88
N GLY A 857 -2.06 6.24 -46.60
CA GLY A 857 -1.64 5.18 -47.52
C GLY A 857 -1.93 3.81 -46.97
N ILE A 858 -2.00 2.80 -47.83
CA ILE A 858 -2.16 1.37 -47.48
C ILE A 858 -1.14 0.57 -48.29
N GLU A 859 -0.27 -0.18 -47.60
CA GLU A 859 0.78 -1.03 -48.17
C GLU A 859 0.46 -2.51 -47.98
#